data_9bc432243a08f47e824a04369047b523
#
_entry.id   9bc432243a08f47e824a04369047b523
#
_cell.length_a   1.000
_cell.length_b   1.000
_cell.length_c   1.000
_cell.angle_alpha   90.00
_cell.angle_beta   90.00
_cell.angle_gamma   90.00
#
_symmetry.space_group_name_H-M   'P 1'
#
loop_
_entity.id
_entity.type
_entity.pdbx_description
1 polymer ?
#
loop_
_entity_poly.entity_id
_entity_poly.type
_entity_poly.pdbx_seq_one_letter_code
_entity_poly.pdbx_strand_id
1 'polypeptide(L)'
;MRLLKRDTTGGVTFTKDLPESELPQFEYAMLSHTWGPDEEEVSYEDVRNGKEASKPGSGAKKIRFCIQQTTQDRLDYFWVDTCCINKKDDAELSRSLRSMFRWYAGAKKCYVYLADVPQGDVLGTDWEHDFQRSSWFRRGWTLQELIAPSLLEFYSKDGKSLGTKASLEVQIGDITGIPVKAIRGRDLAGFTIHEYQQWQEGRQTREPEDLVYSLLGLLDVSMPVLYGEGIVKTQQRLDSPGYRDFTVPFSDTDMRGVEKLVGRKDELNNMHTALVGDGSRHTVILDGLGGIGKTQLAVAYAKRYKDKYSAVFWLNVRDETSVKQSFAIVAKRILRYHPSASHVSDVHLGGNLDDIVNAVLAWLGESDNTRWLAIFDNYDNPKVRSNDLPDAVDIRRFLPDAYQGSVIITTRSSEVRYGQRVLVQKLKSTQESVDILSNTSRRALSVNDLDVTALVKELDGLPLALATTGAYLEQASVSVATYLRLYKTSWSRLHEDDAGLETYEDRTLYSTCGGSRWSGSQQQNELSAKVLGLWFYFSSQDHWYQLVLHGHAECLPWLRDLTESLRASIKAMRLLCNYGLAESDTVLAGNNEYGGYSVHTCVHALTIHVLNKQWDDRLAGFAVSALSQHVPSQEAKVPWTTQRRLVQHDSEIVVPAEPVHIRKPDGILKGLVFLGLFFQE
;
A
#
# COMPACT_ATOMS: atom_id res chain seq x y z
N MET A 1 14.72 -20.49 -0.81
CA MET A 1 15.31 -21.81 -0.47
C MET A 1 16.66 -21.96 -1.15
N ARG A 2 17.67 -22.50 -0.45
CA ARG A 2 19.02 -22.73 -0.99
C ARG A 2 19.27 -24.21 -1.05
N LEU A 3 19.70 -24.74 -2.21
CA LEU A 3 19.97 -26.15 -2.41
C LEU A 3 21.50 -26.37 -2.45
N LEU A 4 21.93 -27.58 -2.10
CA LEU A 4 23.28 -28.08 -2.33
C LEU A 4 23.35 -28.72 -3.70
N LYS A 5 24.43 -28.44 -4.40
CA LYS A 5 24.81 -29.11 -5.66
C LYS A 5 26.23 -29.67 -5.53
N ARG A 6 26.43 -30.86 -6.06
CA ARG A 6 27.75 -31.43 -6.12
C ARG A 6 28.66 -30.63 -7.05
N ASP A 7 29.85 -30.32 -6.61
CA ASP A 7 30.87 -29.67 -7.42
C ASP A 7 31.76 -30.68 -8.19
N THR A 8 32.62 -30.17 -9.05
CA THR A 8 33.54 -30.98 -9.87
C THR A 8 34.67 -31.65 -9.08
N THR A 9 34.90 -31.26 -7.83
CA THR A 9 35.94 -31.77 -6.94
C THR A 9 35.42 -32.85 -5.99
N GLY A 10 34.12 -33.12 -6.01
CA GLY A 10 33.46 -34.08 -5.11
C GLY A 10 32.98 -33.48 -3.81
N GLY A 11 33.10 -32.15 -3.63
CA GLY A 11 32.50 -31.37 -2.56
C GLY A 11 31.08 -30.91 -2.92
N VAL A 12 30.55 -29.96 -2.15
CA VAL A 12 29.23 -29.37 -2.38
C VAL A 12 29.28 -27.85 -2.40
N THR A 13 28.44 -27.25 -3.22
CA THR A 13 28.28 -25.80 -3.31
C THR A 13 26.80 -25.42 -3.23
N PHE A 14 26.50 -24.21 -2.81
CA PHE A 14 25.13 -23.70 -2.80
C PHE A 14 24.67 -23.24 -4.18
N THR A 15 23.38 -23.41 -4.46
CA THR A 15 22.68 -22.61 -5.48
C THR A 15 22.55 -21.14 -5.00
N LYS A 16 22.16 -20.23 -5.91
CA LYS A 16 21.56 -18.94 -5.46
C LYS A 16 20.37 -19.22 -4.53
N ASP A 17 19.97 -18.22 -3.77
CA ASP A 17 18.70 -18.32 -3.01
C ASP A 17 17.54 -18.37 -4.01
N LEU A 18 16.81 -19.48 -4.03
CA LEU A 18 15.72 -19.76 -4.97
C LEU A 18 14.39 -19.28 -4.37
N PRO A 19 13.63 -18.42 -5.06
CA PRO A 19 12.26 -18.13 -4.67
C PRO A 19 11.38 -19.37 -4.82
N GLU A 20 10.31 -19.49 -4.03
CA GLU A 20 9.42 -20.67 -4.08
C GLU A 20 8.84 -20.92 -5.47
N SER A 21 8.62 -19.87 -6.26
CA SER A 21 8.13 -19.96 -7.64
C SER A 21 9.10 -20.63 -8.63
N GLU A 22 10.40 -20.67 -8.34
CA GLU A 22 11.41 -21.35 -9.15
C GLU A 22 11.64 -22.80 -8.73
N LEU A 23 11.27 -23.20 -7.50
CA LEU A 23 11.50 -24.53 -6.96
C LEU A 23 10.94 -25.69 -7.83
N PRO A 24 9.74 -25.58 -8.45
CA PRO A 24 9.21 -26.64 -9.31
C PRO A 24 10.10 -26.98 -10.53
N GLN A 25 11.05 -26.12 -10.88
CA GLN A 25 12.01 -26.36 -11.96
C GLN A 25 13.19 -27.22 -11.54
N PHE A 26 13.33 -27.49 -10.24
CA PHE A 26 14.44 -28.27 -9.68
C PHE A 26 13.93 -29.61 -9.13
N GLU A 27 14.51 -30.70 -9.59
CA GLU A 27 14.34 -32.02 -8.94
C GLU A 27 15.41 -32.14 -7.84
N TYR A 28 14.97 -32.16 -6.58
CA TYR A 28 15.88 -32.24 -5.43
C TYR A 28 15.45 -33.30 -4.42
N ALA A 29 16.42 -33.78 -3.64
CA ALA A 29 16.17 -34.65 -2.49
C ALA A 29 16.23 -33.84 -1.19
N MET A 30 15.56 -34.34 -0.15
CA MET A 30 15.65 -33.83 1.22
C MET A 30 16.32 -34.84 2.11
N LEU A 31 17.18 -34.39 3.04
CA LEU A 31 17.68 -35.23 4.13
C LEU A 31 16.84 -34.96 5.37
N SER A 32 16.30 -36.04 5.94
CA SER A 32 15.69 -36.06 7.27
C SER A 32 16.59 -36.82 8.21
N HIS A 33 16.98 -36.19 9.33
CA HIS A 33 17.91 -36.81 10.26
C HIS A 33 17.80 -36.25 11.67
N THR A 34 18.34 -36.94 12.65
CA THR A 34 18.57 -36.41 13.99
C THR A 34 19.89 -35.66 14.06
N TRP A 35 19.91 -34.50 14.70
CA TRP A 35 21.14 -33.71 14.90
C TRP A 35 22.02 -34.38 15.95
N GLY A 36 23.30 -34.40 15.67
CA GLY A 36 24.34 -34.70 16.64
C GLY A 36 24.76 -33.42 17.43
N PRO A 37 25.89 -33.49 18.12
CA PRO A 37 26.51 -32.30 18.71
C PRO A 37 26.78 -31.22 17.65
N ASP A 38 26.58 -29.95 18.00
CA ASP A 38 26.68 -28.80 17.07
C ASP A 38 28.08 -28.73 16.41
N GLU A 39 29.12 -29.16 17.14
CA GLU A 39 30.49 -29.18 16.63
C GLU A 39 30.71 -30.23 15.51
N GLU A 40 29.89 -31.27 15.49
CA GLU A 40 29.97 -32.35 14.48
C GLU A 40 29.08 -32.09 13.26
N GLU A 41 28.05 -31.28 13.39
CA GLU A 41 27.14 -30.98 12.27
C GLU A 41 27.79 -30.00 11.28
N VAL A 42 27.52 -30.20 9.99
CA VAL A 42 27.96 -29.28 8.94
C VAL A 42 27.03 -28.09 8.94
N SER A 43 27.58 -26.90 9.19
CA SER A 43 26.84 -25.62 9.23
C SER A 43 26.85 -24.90 7.86
N TYR A 44 26.00 -23.86 7.75
CA TYR A 44 26.00 -22.96 6.59
C TYR A 44 27.40 -22.38 6.32
N GLU A 45 28.10 -21.95 7.36
CA GLU A 45 29.42 -21.35 7.24
C GLU A 45 30.48 -22.38 6.80
N ASP A 46 30.35 -23.67 7.20
CA ASP A 46 31.29 -24.71 6.77
C ASP A 46 31.20 -24.92 5.26
N VAL A 47 30.01 -25.02 4.70
CA VAL A 47 29.82 -25.15 3.24
C VAL A 47 30.25 -23.88 2.51
N ARG A 48 29.90 -22.71 3.01
CA ARG A 48 30.31 -21.42 2.41
C ARG A 48 31.83 -21.28 2.31
N ASN A 49 32.55 -21.83 3.29
CA ASN A 49 34.01 -21.75 3.35
C ASN A 49 34.73 -23.00 2.77
N GLY A 50 34.01 -23.96 2.18
CA GLY A 50 34.58 -25.22 1.63
C GLY A 50 35.17 -26.11 2.69
N LYS A 51 34.64 -26.11 3.91
CA LYS A 51 35.14 -26.89 5.06
C LYS A 51 34.25 -28.08 5.43
N GLU A 52 33.20 -28.37 4.69
CA GLU A 52 32.21 -29.41 4.98
C GLU A 52 32.82 -30.81 5.05
N ALA A 53 33.80 -31.09 4.19
CA ALA A 53 34.51 -32.38 4.15
C ALA A 53 35.47 -32.57 5.32
N SER A 54 35.95 -31.48 5.91
CA SER A 54 36.94 -31.47 6.99
C SER A 54 36.31 -31.55 8.39
N LYS A 55 34.96 -31.49 8.47
CA LYS A 55 34.23 -31.51 9.74
C LYS A 55 34.40 -32.90 10.38
N PRO A 56 34.80 -33.00 11.64
CA PRO A 56 34.85 -34.29 12.35
C PRO A 56 33.43 -34.78 12.62
N GLY A 57 33.26 -36.11 12.75
CA GLY A 57 32.02 -36.71 13.26
C GLY A 57 30.96 -37.05 12.23
N SER A 58 29.72 -36.97 12.65
CA SER A 58 28.56 -37.52 11.93
C SER A 58 28.08 -36.62 10.77
N GLY A 59 28.29 -35.30 10.83
CA GLY A 59 27.79 -34.35 9.84
C GLY A 59 28.37 -34.58 8.45
N ALA A 60 29.70 -34.72 8.32
CA ALA A 60 30.35 -35.01 7.02
C ALA A 60 29.92 -36.36 6.43
N LYS A 61 29.60 -37.35 7.30
CA LYS A 61 29.06 -38.64 6.84
C LYS A 61 27.68 -38.48 6.20
N LYS A 62 26.81 -37.66 6.80
CA LYS A 62 25.48 -37.38 6.29
C LYS A 62 25.52 -36.68 4.93
N ILE A 63 26.43 -35.71 4.73
CA ILE A 63 26.60 -35.03 3.43
C ILE A 63 27.09 -36.04 2.37
N ARG A 64 28.09 -36.86 2.70
CA ARG A 64 28.57 -37.92 1.78
C ARG A 64 27.49 -38.94 1.44
N PHE A 65 26.69 -39.35 2.43
CA PHE A 65 25.53 -40.20 2.21
C PHE A 65 24.55 -39.58 1.22
N CYS A 66 24.20 -38.28 1.38
CA CYS A 66 23.32 -37.57 0.43
C CYS A 66 23.93 -37.54 -0.97
N ILE A 67 25.22 -37.23 -1.11
CA ILE A 67 25.90 -37.22 -2.41
C ILE A 67 25.80 -38.62 -3.07
N GLN A 68 26.00 -39.70 -2.30
CA GLN A 68 25.88 -41.04 -2.80
C GLN A 68 24.47 -41.41 -3.25
N GLN A 69 23.46 -41.12 -2.43
CA GLN A 69 22.07 -41.44 -2.74
C GLN A 69 21.54 -40.61 -3.91
N THR A 70 21.80 -39.29 -3.94
CA THR A 70 21.41 -38.45 -5.08
C THR A 70 22.07 -38.88 -6.38
N THR A 71 23.31 -39.40 -6.32
CA THR A 71 23.98 -39.98 -7.50
C THR A 71 23.27 -41.24 -8.01
N GLN A 72 22.84 -42.10 -7.10
CA GLN A 72 22.09 -43.32 -7.45
C GLN A 72 20.71 -42.98 -8.03
N ASP A 73 20.03 -41.99 -7.46
CA ASP A 73 18.71 -41.55 -7.87
C ASP A 73 18.75 -40.55 -9.05
N ARG A 74 19.93 -40.21 -9.58
CA ARG A 74 20.16 -39.25 -10.69
C ARG A 74 19.60 -37.87 -10.41
N LEU A 75 19.74 -37.38 -9.17
CA LEU A 75 19.35 -36.04 -8.75
C LEU A 75 20.62 -35.18 -8.63
N ASP A 76 20.53 -33.94 -9.11
CA ASP A 76 21.63 -32.96 -9.06
C ASP A 76 21.64 -32.14 -7.77
N TYR A 77 20.50 -32.05 -7.09
CA TYR A 77 20.30 -31.17 -5.96
C TYR A 77 19.77 -31.90 -4.74
N PHE A 78 20.20 -31.44 -3.56
CA PHE A 78 19.63 -31.89 -2.30
C PHE A 78 19.63 -30.77 -1.25
N TRP A 79 18.88 -30.99 -0.17
CA TRP A 79 18.72 -30.02 0.90
C TRP A 79 18.94 -30.69 2.26
N VAL A 80 19.63 -29.97 3.15
CA VAL A 80 19.90 -30.37 4.52
C VAL A 80 19.72 -29.19 5.44
N ASP A 81 18.87 -29.32 6.46
CA ASP A 81 18.46 -28.24 7.36
C ASP A 81 19.63 -27.61 8.15
N THR A 82 20.66 -28.40 8.48
CA THR A 82 21.81 -27.92 9.26
C THR A 82 22.66 -26.92 8.51
N CYS A 83 22.80 -27.06 7.19
CA CYS A 83 23.70 -26.23 6.38
C CYS A 83 23.01 -25.40 5.31
N CYS A 84 21.79 -25.74 4.85
CA CYS A 84 21.09 -24.95 3.85
C CYS A 84 20.37 -23.69 4.43
N ILE A 85 20.22 -23.62 5.76
CA ILE A 85 19.63 -22.49 6.47
C ILE A 85 20.74 -21.72 7.20
N ASN A 86 20.81 -20.39 6.97
CA ASN A 86 21.64 -19.53 7.80
C ASN A 86 20.92 -19.21 9.11
N LYS A 87 21.20 -19.98 10.15
CA LYS A 87 20.54 -19.85 11.47
C LYS A 87 20.91 -18.57 12.23
N LYS A 88 21.90 -17.80 11.73
CA LYS A 88 22.26 -16.47 12.29
C LYS A 88 21.40 -15.35 11.72
N ASP A 89 20.62 -15.62 10.70
CA ASP A 89 19.66 -14.67 10.10
C ASP A 89 18.24 -15.06 10.53
N ASP A 90 17.70 -14.36 11.52
CA ASP A 90 16.38 -14.61 12.09
C ASP A 90 15.26 -14.55 11.05
N ALA A 91 15.40 -13.69 10.05
CA ALA A 91 14.42 -13.54 8.99
C ALA A 91 14.45 -14.76 8.05
N GLU A 92 15.64 -15.28 7.71
CA GLU A 92 15.81 -16.49 6.92
C GLU A 92 15.32 -17.71 7.70
N LEU A 93 15.68 -17.83 8.98
CA LEU A 93 15.24 -18.93 9.84
C LEU A 93 13.72 -18.97 9.93
N SER A 94 13.09 -17.87 10.31
CA SER A 94 11.62 -17.76 10.43
C SER A 94 10.89 -18.09 9.13
N ARG A 95 11.41 -17.64 7.98
CA ARG A 95 10.87 -17.98 6.65
C ARG A 95 11.02 -19.46 6.35
N SER A 96 12.17 -20.04 6.66
CA SER A 96 12.48 -21.45 6.41
C SER A 96 11.55 -22.36 7.20
N LEU A 97 11.35 -22.09 8.48
CA LEU A 97 10.47 -22.88 9.36
C LEU A 97 9.02 -22.90 8.87
N ARG A 98 8.52 -21.78 8.37
CA ARG A 98 7.16 -21.69 7.80
C ARG A 98 7.02 -22.37 6.44
N SER A 99 8.10 -22.48 5.67
CA SER A 99 8.09 -23.09 4.33
C SER A 99 8.50 -24.56 4.32
N MET A 100 9.04 -25.08 5.41
CA MET A 100 9.69 -26.38 5.49
C MET A 100 8.76 -27.52 5.05
N PHE A 101 7.50 -27.53 5.50
CA PHE A 101 6.51 -28.52 5.09
C PHE A 101 6.36 -28.57 3.55
N ARG A 102 6.20 -27.41 2.90
CA ARG A 102 6.08 -27.31 1.45
C ARG A 102 7.34 -27.76 0.71
N TRP A 103 8.50 -27.51 1.28
CA TRP A 103 9.77 -27.96 0.71
C TRP A 103 9.90 -29.49 0.76
N TYR A 104 9.52 -30.10 1.88
CA TYR A 104 9.45 -31.57 1.99
C TYR A 104 8.40 -32.17 1.06
N ALA A 105 7.23 -31.55 0.93
CA ALA A 105 6.16 -32.00 0.03
C ALA A 105 6.54 -31.90 -1.46
N GLY A 106 7.32 -30.87 -1.83
CA GLY A 106 7.80 -30.65 -3.19
C GLY A 106 9.05 -31.44 -3.56
N ALA A 107 9.68 -32.13 -2.61
CA ALA A 107 10.88 -32.94 -2.87
C ALA A 107 10.57 -34.16 -3.72
N LYS A 108 11.46 -34.49 -4.65
CA LYS A 108 11.38 -35.71 -5.46
C LYS A 108 11.52 -36.96 -4.59
N LYS A 109 12.36 -36.89 -3.57
CA LYS A 109 12.60 -37.97 -2.61
C LYS A 109 13.12 -37.42 -1.28
N CYS A 110 12.74 -38.04 -0.18
CA CYS A 110 13.25 -37.76 1.15
C CYS A 110 14.05 -38.98 1.66
N TYR A 111 15.30 -38.76 2.05
CA TYR A 111 16.15 -39.76 2.67
C TYR A 111 16.10 -39.60 4.18
N VAL A 112 15.61 -40.58 4.91
CA VAL A 112 15.66 -40.61 6.38
C VAL A 112 16.89 -41.38 6.82
N TYR A 113 17.87 -40.67 7.38
CA TYR A 113 19.12 -41.29 7.89
C TYR A 113 19.00 -41.52 9.40
N LEU A 114 18.91 -42.80 9.79
CA LEU A 114 18.80 -43.25 11.18
C LEU A 114 20.19 -43.55 11.76
N ALA A 115 20.77 -42.58 12.47
CA ALA A 115 22.12 -42.72 13.03
C ALA A 115 22.23 -43.75 14.16
N ASP A 116 21.15 -44.14 14.75
CA ASP A 116 20.99 -45.05 15.87
C ASP A 116 20.53 -46.49 15.47
N VAL A 117 20.23 -46.70 14.18
CA VAL A 117 19.81 -48.03 13.68
C VAL A 117 20.97 -48.68 12.90
N PRO A 118 21.61 -49.70 13.42
CA PRO A 118 22.62 -50.45 12.69
C PRO A 118 21.96 -51.34 11.62
N GLN A 119 22.74 -51.74 10.64
CA GLN A 119 22.31 -52.83 9.79
C GLN A 119 22.33 -54.14 10.58
N GLY A 120 21.22 -54.89 10.55
CA GLY A 120 21.21 -56.26 11.07
C GLY A 120 22.26 -57.09 10.36
N ASP A 121 23.08 -57.81 11.09
CA ASP A 121 24.00 -58.79 10.54
C ASP A 121 23.26 -59.94 9.85
N VAL A 122 23.91 -60.63 8.92
CA VAL A 122 23.40 -61.80 8.20
C VAL A 122 22.95 -62.95 9.15
N LEU A 123 23.16 -62.80 10.46
CA LEU A 123 22.81 -63.73 11.53
C LEU A 123 21.62 -63.25 12.43
N GLY A 124 20.80 -62.29 11.97
CA GLY A 124 19.48 -62.04 12.58
C GLY A 124 19.48 -61.04 13.75
N THR A 125 20.27 -60.00 13.73
CA THR A 125 20.01 -58.86 14.60
C THR A 125 18.78 -58.13 14.06
N ASP A 126 17.78 -57.98 14.96
CA ASP A 126 16.44 -57.44 14.71
C ASP A 126 16.53 -55.93 14.51
N TRP A 127 16.94 -55.48 13.32
CA TRP A 127 16.97 -54.05 12.99
C TRP A 127 15.58 -53.41 13.17
N GLU A 128 14.50 -54.21 13.12
CA GLU A 128 13.14 -53.76 13.32
C GLU A 128 12.94 -53.28 14.76
N HIS A 129 13.55 -53.93 15.75
CA HIS A 129 13.53 -53.52 17.14
C HIS A 129 14.25 -52.17 17.36
N ASP A 130 15.40 -51.96 16.72
CA ASP A 130 16.15 -50.71 16.80
C ASP A 130 15.43 -49.61 16.02
N PHE A 131 14.80 -49.94 14.88
CA PHE A 131 13.96 -49.04 14.12
C PHE A 131 12.81 -48.51 14.97
N GLN A 132 12.06 -49.34 15.70
CA GLN A 132 10.97 -48.97 16.58
C GLN A 132 11.40 -48.00 17.70
N ARG A 133 12.65 -48.08 18.14
CA ARG A 133 13.22 -47.30 19.21
C ARG A 133 14.01 -46.10 18.75
N SER A 134 14.14 -45.91 17.46
CA SER A 134 14.93 -44.81 16.92
C SER A 134 14.47 -43.44 17.46
N SER A 135 15.46 -42.68 17.87
CA SER A 135 15.28 -41.31 18.36
C SER A 135 14.63 -40.37 17.31
N TRP A 136 14.70 -40.76 16.03
CA TRP A 136 14.09 -40.02 14.94
C TRP A 136 12.57 -39.89 15.11
N PHE A 137 11.86 -40.92 15.53
CA PHE A 137 10.42 -40.90 15.77
C PHE A 137 10.02 -40.02 16.96
N ARG A 138 10.97 -39.68 17.82
CA ARG A 138 10.71 -38.85 19.03
C ARG A 138 11.06 -37.39 18.82
N ARG A 139 11.59 -36.98 17.69
CA ARG A 139 11.92 -35.60 17.39
C ARG A 139 10.68 -34.87 16.86
N GLY A 140 10.44 -33.63 17.30
CA GLY A 140 9.24 -32.85 16.92
C GLY A 140 9.15 -32.57 15.42
N TRP A 141 10.21 -32.05 14.83
CA TRP A 141 10.23 -31.67 13.41
C TRP A 141 10.07 -32.84 12.43
N THR A 142 10.50 -34.04 12.82
CA THR A 142 10.36 -35.23 11.96
C THR A 142 8.91 -35.63 11.69
N LEU A 143 7.94 -35.09 12.40
CA LEU A 143 6.52 -35.27 12.09
C LEU A 143 6.19 -34.71 10.70
N GLN A 144 6.62 -33.48 10.39
CA GLN A 144 6.44 -32.91 9.05
C GLN A 144 7.26 -33.66 8.00
N GLU A 145 8.50 -34.01 8.35
CA GLU A 145 9.44 -34.73 7.50
C GLU A 145 8.92 -36.12 7.12
N LEU A 146 8.11 -36.75 7.97
CA LEU A 146 7.44 -38.03 7.71
C LEU A 146 6.23 -37.86 6.78
N ILE A 147 5.38 -36.90 7.08
CA ILE A 147 4.06 -36.80 6.43
C ILE A 147 4.16 -36.12 5.06
N ALA A 148 4.90 -35.00 4.95
CA ALA A 148 4.93 -34.17 3.77
C ALA A 148 5.46 -34.85 2.48
N PRO A 149 6.58 -35.61 2.50
CA PRO A 149 7.13 -36.18 1.27
C PRO A 149 6.23 -37.29 0.70
N SER A 150 6.02 -37.26 -0.62
CA SER A 150 5.33 -38.34 -1.33
C SER A 150 6.15 -39.62 -1.37
N LEU A 151 7.48 -39.50 -1.53
CA LEU A 151 8.42 -40.60 -1.56
C LEU A 151 9.47 -40.40 -0.46
N LEU A 152 9.47 -41.32 0.52
CA LEU A 152 10.37 -41.29 1.66
C LEU A 152 10.94 -42.69 1.87
N GLU A 153 12.26 -42.79 2.08
CA GLU A 153 12.97 -44.02 2.27
C GLU A 153 13.89 -43.95 3.48
N PHE A 154 13.87 -44.98 4.31
CA PHE A 154 14.64 -45.09 5.55
C PHE A 154 15.97 -45.80 5.29
N TYR A 155 17.03 -45.30 5.89
CA TYR A 155 18.39 -45.84 5.79
C TYR A 155 19.01 -46.01 7.16
N SER A 156 19.76 -47.10 7.33
CA SER A 156 20.55 -47.34 8.53
C SER A 156 21.74 -46.39 8.65
N LYS A 157 22.43 -46.39 9.79
CA LYS A 157 23.68 -45.62 10.01
C LYS A 157 24.80 -45.95 9.00
N ASP A 158 24.72 -47.11 8.37
CA ASP A 158 25.67 -47.59 7.37
C ASP A 158 25.25 -47.27 5.93
N GLY A 159 24.13 -46.52 5.78
CA GLY A 159 23.60 -46.05 4.50
C GLY A 159 22.87 -47.11 3.67
N LYS A 160 22.42 -48.21 4.29
CA LYS A 160 21.64 -49.24 3.61
C LYS A 160 20.16 -49.04 3.78
N SER A 161 19.40 -49.24 2.71
CA SER A 161 17.94 -49.10 2.72
C SER A 161 17.29 -50.12 3.67
N LEU A 162 16.40 -49.62 4.51
CA LEU A 162 15.59 -50.42 5.44
C LEU A 162 14.14 -50.58 4.92
N GLY A 163 13.73 -49.71 4.01
CA GLY A 163 12.41 -49.71 3.42
C GLY A 163 11.85 -48.31 3.14
N THR A 164 10.74 -48.26 2.45
CA THR A 164 10.05 -47.02 2.11
C THR A 164 8.92 -46.70 3.12
N LYS A 165 8.47 -45.46 3.16
CA LYS A 165 7.28 -45.06 3.92
C LYS A 165 6.08 -45.97 3.63
N ALA A 166 5.89 -46.38 2.37
CA ALA A 166 4.78 -47.22 1.96
C ALA A 166 4.98 -48.71 2.42
N SER A 167 6.21 -49.23 2.40
CA SER A 167 6.48 -50.61 2.85
C SER A 167 6.43 -50.76 4.36
N LEU A 168 6.68 -49.68 5.12
CA LEU A 168 6.74 -49.64 6.58
C LEU A 168 5.57 -48.92 7.23
N GLU A 169 4.52 -48.56 6.49
CA GLU A 169 3.44 -47.71 6.96
C GLU A 169 2.70 -48.23 8.21
N VAL A 170 2.55 -49.58 8.31
CA VAL A 170 1.91 -50.20 9.49
C VAL A 170 2.83 -50.08 10.70
N GLN A 171 4.11 -50.42 10.58
CA GLN A 171 5.07 -50.27 11.67
C GLN A 171 5.22 -48.83 12.12
N ILE A 172 5.27 -47.88 11.16
CA ILE A 172 5.29 -46.44 11.48
C ILE A 172 4.05 -46.04 12.24
N GLY A 173 2.86 -46.52 11.83
CA GLY A 173 1.62 -46.31 12.55
C GLY A 173 1.62 -46.80 13.98
N ASP A 174 2.15 -48.03 14.20
CA ASP A 174 2.27 -48.62 15.53
C ASP A 174 3.24 -47.86 16.42
N ILE A 175 4.33 -47.31 15.87
CA ILE A 175 5.34 -46.55 16.62
C ILE A 175 4.81 -45.15 16.97
N THR A 176 4.11 -44.48 16.05
CA THR A 176 3.78 -43.04 16.14
C THR A 176 2.37 -42.78 16.53
N GLY A 177 1.46 -43.77 16.49
CA GLY A 177 0.02 -43.55 16.64
C GLY A 177 -0.64 -42.84 15.47
N ILE A 178 0.09 -42.52 14.40
CA ILE A 178 -0.41 -41.82 13.23
C ILE A 178 -1.20 -42.78 12.34
N PRO A 179 -2.47 -42.46 11.99
CA PRO A 179 -3.25 -43.31 11.09
C PRO A 179 -2.58 -43.46 9.73
N VAL A 180 -2.61 -44.66 9.17
CA VAL A 180 -1.98 -45.01 7.88
C VAL A 180 -2.42 -44.08 6.75
N LYS A 181 -3.69 -43.62 6.75
CA LYS A 181 -4.19 -42.64 5.79
C LYS A 181 -3.43 -41.32 5.83
N ALA A 182 -3.03 -40.85 7.04
CA ALA A 182 -2.25 -39.65 7.21
C ALA A 182 -0.76 -39.86 6.83
N ILE A 183 -0.20 -41.04 7.16
CA ILE A 183 1.16 -41.41 6.73
C ILE A 183 1.26 -41.39 5.20
N ARG A 184 0.22 -41.83 4.48
CA ARG A 184 0.13 -41.75 3.02
C ARG A 184 -0.01 -40.34 2.46
N GLY A 185 -0.17 -39.32 3.31
CA GLY A 185 -0.41 -37.92 2.91
C GLY A 185 -1.79 -37.66 2.29
N ARG A 186 -2.78 -38.53 2.57
CA ARG A 186 -4.14 -38.38 2.07
C ARG A 186 -5.05 -37.76 3.14
N ASP A 187 -5.97 -36.89 2.70
CA ASP A 187 -7.01 -36.28 3.53
C ASP A 187 -6.51 -35.59 4.81
N LEU A 188 -5.35 -34.91 4.73
CA LEU A 188 -4.80 -34.21 5.89
C LEU A 188 -5.79 -33.15 6.43
N ALA A 189 -6.54 -32.47 5.58
CA ALA A 189 -7.57 -31.50 5.97
C ALA A 189 -8.72 -32.12 6.78
N GLY A 190 -8.88 -33.44 6.77
CA GLY A 190 -9.91 -34.14 7.52
C GLY A 190 -9.58 -34.42 8.99
N PHE A 191 -8.36 -34.06 9.45
CA PHE A 191 -7.94 -34.22 10.84
C PHE A 191 -8.08 -32.94 11.62
N THR A 192 -8.44 -33.04 12.89
CA THR A 192 -8.55 -31.92 13.82
C THR A 192 -7.19 -31.49 14.35
N ILE A 193 -7.09 -30.24 14.85
CA ILE A 193 -5.90 -29.74 15.55
C ILE A 193 -5.50 -30.69 16.70
N HIS A 194 -6.51 -31.19 17.42
CA HIS A 194 -6.26 -32.11 18.55
C HIS A 194 -5.60 -33.42 18.11
N GLU A 195 -5.98 -33.99 16.96
CA GLU A 195 -5.34 -35.19 16.42
C GLU A 195 -3.88 -34.91 16.04
N TYR A 196 -3.59 -33.74 15.42
CA TYR A 196 -2.20 -33.34 15.14
C TYR A 196 -1.38 -33.16 16.42
N GLN A 197 -1.96 -32.61 17.48
CA GLN A 197 -1.32 -32.48 18.78
C GLN A 197 -1.04 -33.84 19.41
N GLN A 198 -1.96 -34.81 19.29
CA GLN A 198 -1.74 -36.19 19.73
C GLN A 198 -0.55 -36.85 19.01
N TRP A 199 -0.35 -36.59 17.71
CA TRP A 199 0.82 -37.10 16.99
C TRP A 199 2.14 -36.45 17.42
N GLN A 200 2.07 -35.33 18.12
CA GLN A 200 3.23 -34.67 18.73
C GLN A 200 3.51 -35.16 20.16
N GLU A 201 2.58 -35.86 20.79
CA GLU A 201 2.78 -36.37 22.14
C GLU A 201 4.00 -37.31 22.23
N GLY A 202 4.83 -37.13 23.26
CA GLY A 202 6.06 -37.89 23.44
C GLY A 202 7.22 -37.47 22.56
N ARG A 203 7.07 -36.55 21.64
CA ARG A 203 8.17 -35.98 20.85
C ARG A 203 8.90 -34.89 21.63
N GLN A 204 10.14 -34.63 21.26
CA GLN A 204 11.03 -33.70 21.92
C GLN A 204 11.61 -32.72 20.91
N THR A 205 11.83 -31.48 21.33
CA THR A 205 12.46 -30.43 20.55
C THR A 205 13.54 -29.74 21.37
N ARG A 206 14.45 -29.04 20.71
CA ARG A 206 15.49 -28.25 21.40
C ARG A 206 14.88 -27.02 22.03
N GLU A 207 14.06 -26.29 21.29
CA GLU A 207 13.26 -25.17 21.77
C GLU A 207 11.86 -25.67 22.06
N PRO A 208 11.26 -25.36 23.23
CA PRO A 208 9.92 -25.85 23.59
C PRO A 208 8.84 -25.44 22.60
N GLU A 209 8.95 -24.25 22.02
CA GLU A 209 8.03 -23.69 21.04
C GLU A 209 8.00 -24.47 19.72
N ASP A 210 9.06 -25.17 19.39
CA ASP A 210 9.16 -25.99 18.18
C ASP A 210 8.16 -27.14 18.14
N LEU A 211 7.65 -27.60 19.30
CA LEU A 211 6.55 -28.56 19.35
C LEU A 211 5.30 -27.99 18.68
N VAL A 212 5.07 -26.70 18.81
CA VAL A 212 3.94 -26.00 18.18
C VAL A 212 4.30 -25.61 16.73
N TYR A 213 5.50 -25.06 16.51
CA TYR A 213 5.90 -24.61 15.16
C TYR A 213 6.01 -25.76 14.17
N SER A 214 6.35 -26.97 14.59
CA SER A 214 6.36 -28.14 13.75
C SER A 214 4.98 -28.62 13.29
N LEU A 215 3.89 -28.09 13.85
CA LEU A 215 2.52 -28.34 13.38
C LEU A 215 2.05 -27.34 12.31
N LEU A 216 2.71 -26.19 12.18
CA LEU A 216 2.22 -25.09 11.32
C LEU A 216 1.99 -25.52 9.87
N GLY A 217 2.94 -26.27 9.30
CA GLY A 217 2.80 -26.74 7.93
C GLY A 217 1.72 -27.80 7.73
N LEU A 218 1.47 -28.63 8.75
CA LEU A 218 0.41 -29.65 8.73
C LEU A 218 -0.98 -29.04 8.84
N LEU A 219 -1.09 -27.94 9.61
CA LEU A 219 -2.33 -27.22 9.83
C LEU A 219 -2.60 -26.17 8.75
N ASP A 220 -1.65 -25.95 7.83
CA ASP A 220 -1.64 -24.83 6.87
C ASP A 220 -1.83 -23.47 7.57
N VAL A 221 -1.15 -23.31 8.71
CA VAL A 221 -1.21 -22.10 9.55
C VAL A 221 0.13 -21.37 9.49
N SER A 222 0.11 -20.06 9.27
CA SER A 222 1.30 -19.21 9.37
C SER A 222 1.21 -18.32 10.61
N MET A 223 2.18 -18.46 11.49
CA MET A 223 2.31 -17.55 12.61
C MET A 223 3.77 -17.13 12.82
N PRO A 224 4.02 -15.90 13.39
CA PRO A 224 5.37 -15.46 13.68
C PRO A 224 6.10 -16.43 14.61
N VAL A 225 7.33 -16.78 14.26
CA VAL A 225 8.20 -17.58 15.13
C VAL A 225 8.82 -16.65 16.16
N LEU A 226 8.50 -16.87 17.43
CA LEU A 226 8.95 -16.09 18.58
C LEU A 226 9.50 -17.05 19.64
N TYR A 227 10.79 -17.24 19.65
CA TYR A 227 11.45 -18.05 20.68
C TYR A 227 11.52 -17.31 22.03
N GLY A 228 11.44 -18.06 23.13
CA GLY A 228 11.50 -17.53 24.48
C GLY A 228 10.16 -17.09 25.06
N GLU A 229 9.05 -17.21 24.34
CA GLU A 229 7.70 -16.94 24.88
C GLU A 229 7.11 -18.13 25.67
N GLY A 230 7.69 -19.33 25.48
CA GLY A 230 7.27 -20.59 26.12
C GLY A 230 6.12 -21.28 25.38
N ILE A 231 6.11 -22.63 25.46
CA ILE A 231 5.17 -23.50 24.73
C ILE A 231 3.69 -23.14 25.00
N VAL A 232 3.34 -22.80 26.24
CA VAL A 232 1.94 -22.50 26.62
C VAL A 232 1.43 -21.28 25.85
N LYS A 233 2.24 -20.24 25.77
CA LYS A 233 1.88 -19.00 25.07
C LYS A 233 1.86 -19.20 23.55
N THR A 234 2.81 -19.96 23.03
CA THR A 234 2.86 -20.34 21.60
C THR A 234 1.61 -21.15 21.24
N GLN A 235 1.20 -22.10 22.11
CA GLN A 235 -0.01 -22.89 21.91
C GLN A 235 -1.27 -22.02 21.95
N GLN A 236 -1.38 -21.11 22.93
CA GLN A 236 -2.49 -20.17 23.00
C GLN A 236 -2.61 -19.31 21.73
N ARG A 237 -1.48 -18.96 21.10
CA ARG A 237 -1.47 -18.26 19.82
C ARG A 237 -1.98 -19.15 18.69
N LEU A 238 -1.61 -20.41 18.65
CA LEU A 238 -2.10 -21.38 17.66
C LEU A 238 -3.62 -21.62 17.82
N ASP A 239 -4.10 -21.72 19.06
CA ASP A 239 -5.50 -22.00 19.39
C ASP A 239 -6.39 -20.75 19.28
N SER A 240 -5.79 -19.55 19.18
CA SER A 240 -6.56 -18.30 19.12
C SER A 240 -7.35 -18.20 17.81
N PRO A 241 -8.67 -17.90 17.86
CA PRO A 241 -9.44 -17.60 16.65
C PRO A 241 -8.79 -16.45 15.89
N GLY A 242 -8.46 -16.64 14.62
CA GLY A 242 -7.82 -15.62 13.77
C GLY A 242 -6.41 -15.96 13.27
N TYR A 243 -5.85 -17.11 13.62
CA TYR A 243 -4.59 -17.62 13.04
C TYR A 243 -4.78 -18.60 11.85
N ARG A 244 -5.97 -18.73 11.29
CA ARG A 244 -6.09 -19.22 9.93
C ARG A 244 -5.31 -18.26 9.05
N ASP A 245 -4.38 -18.81 8.27
CA ASP A 245 -3.42 -17.97 7.53
C ASP A 245 -4.11 -17.25 6.37
N PHE A 246 -4.52 -16.03 6.61
CA PHE A 246 -4.93 -15.08 5.57
C PHE A 246 -3.79 -14.13 5.19
N THR A 247 -2.54 -14.50 5.50
CA THR A 247 -1.39 -13.63 5.27
C THR A 247 -1.00 -13.59 3.80
N VAL A 248 -1.25 -12.48 3.16
CA VAL A 248 -0.71 -12.14 1.85
C VAL A 248 0.42 -11.13 2.06
N PRO A 249 1.69 -11.53 1.83
CA PRO A 249 2.84 -10.68 2.09
C PRO A 249 2.71 -9.32 1.41
N PHE A 250 3.11 -8.27 2.13
CA PHE A 250 3.12 -6.91 1.62
C PHE A 250 4.05 -6.81 0.40
N SER A 251 3.58 -6.20 -0.68
CA SER A 251 4.37 -5.99 -1.90
C SER A 251 4.60 -4.50 -2.10
N ASP A 252 5.86 -4.09 -2.03
CA ASP A 252 6.24 -2.70 -2.33
C ASP A 252 6.05 -2.36 -3.81
N THR A 253 6.04 -3.36 -4.71
CA THR A 253 5.88 -3.16 -6.15
C THR A 253 4.48 -2.71 -6.55
N ASP A 254 3.47 -3.04 -5.72
CA ASP A 254 2.08 -2.68 -6.00
C ASP A 254 1.75 -1.25 -5.51
N MET A 255 2.65 -0.64 -4.74
CA MET A 255 2.44 0.66 -4.10
C MET A 255 3.61 1.60 -4.39
N ARG A 256 3.52 2.28 -5.52
CA ARG A 256 4.48 3.33 -5.85
C ARG A 256 4.26 4.53 -4.93
N GLY A 257 5.20 4.79 -4.06
CA GLY A 257 5.18 5.91 -3.11
C GLY A 257 6.50 6.61 -3.06
N VAL A 258 6.48 7.85 -2.56
CA VAL A 258 7.73 8.58 -2.29
C VAL A 258 8.59 7.81 -1.29
N GLU A 259 9.89 7.86 -1.46
CA GLU A 259 10.84 7.17 -0.58
C GLU A 259 10.70 7.63 0.88
N LYS A 260 10.47 8.93 1.06
CA LYS A 260 10.30 9.53 2.39
C LYS A 260 9.14 10.52 2.37
N LEU A 261 8.07 10.22 3.13
CA LEU A 261 6.99 11.16 3.36
C LEU A 261 7.47 12.28 4.29
N VAL A 262 7.28 13.52 3.86
CA VAL A 262 7.62 14.71 4.66
C VAL A 262 6.37 15.18 5.42
N GLY A 263 6.53 15.45 6.73
CA GLY A 263 5.42 15.88 7.58
C GLY A 263 4.36 14.80 7.82
N ARG A 264 3.12 15.20 7.97
CA ARG A 264 1.91 14.32 8.04
C ARG A 264 1.86 13.37 9.23
N LYS A 265 2.58 13.66 10.32
CA LYS A 265 2.60 12.78 11.52
C LYS A 265 1.23 12.71 12.18
N ASP A 266 0.54 13.84 12.27
CA ASP A 266 -0.76 13.94 12.93
C ASP A 266 -1.84 13.20 12.12
N GLU A 267 -1.83 13.35 10.79
CA GLU A 267 -2.74 12.63 9.91
C GLU A 267 -2.52 11.12 9.99
N LEU A 268 -1.25 10.64 9.99
CA LEU A 268 -0.93 9.22 10.17
C LEU A 268 -1.40 8.68 11.53
N ASN A 269 -1.24 9.45 12.60
CA ASN A 269 -1.70 9.05 13.93
C ASN A 269 -3.23 9.04 14.01
N ASN A 270 -3.91 10.04 13.45
CA ASN A 270 -5.37 10.10 13.37
C ASN A 270 -5.94 8.90 12.57
N MET A 271 -5.34 8.58 11.43
CA MET A 271 -5.69 7.39 10.64
C MET A 271 -5.52 6.11 11.48
N HIS A 272 -4.39 5.99 12.20
CA HIS A 272 -4.11 4.80 13.00
C HIS A 272 -5.12 4.64 14.12
N THR A 273 -5.42 5.71 14.86
CA THR A 273 -6.44 5.69 15.91
C THR A 273 -7.82 5.32 15.38
N ALA A 274 -8.15 5.77 14.16
CA ALA A 274 -9.43 5.51 13.52
C ALA A 274 -9.56 4.10 12.93
N LEU A 275 -8.45 3.46 12.57
CA LEU A 275 -8.43 2.13 11.94
C LEU A 275 -8.14 0.99 12.91
N VAL A 276 -7.61 1.29 14.10
CA VAL A 276 -7.42 0.31 15.18
C VAL A 276 -8.70 0.24 16.00
N GLY A 277 -9.33 -0.93 16.06
CA GLY A 277 -10.61 -1.10 16.75
C GLY A 277 -10.86 -2.51 17.28
N ASP A 278 -12.10 -2.78 17.55
CA ASP A 278 -12.68 -3.92 18.23
C ASP A 278 -12.91 -5.17 17.35
N GLY A 279 -12.31 -5.22 16.17
CA GLY A 279 -12.53 -6.28 15.18
C GLY A 279 -13.64 -5.98 14.18
N SER A 280 -14.40 -4.89 14.36
CA SER A 280 -15.37 -4.41 13.37
C SER A 280 -14.67 -3.69 12.21
N ARG A 281 -15.42 -3.49 11.11
CA ARG A 281 -14.90 -2.76 9.96
C ARG A 281 -14.76 -1.27 10.25
N HIS A 282 -13.53 -0.77 10.18
CA HIS A 282 -13.21 0.64 10.32
C HIS A 282 -12.86 1.26 8.97
N THR A 283 -13.45 2.38 8.65
CA THR A 283 -13.20 3.08 7.38
C THR A 283 -12.70 4.50 7.65
N VAL A 284 -11.58 4.85 7.02
CA VAL A 284 -11.02 6.19 6.98
C VAL A 284 -11.15 6.76 5.58
N ILE A 285 -11.64 7.98 5.46
CA ILE A 285 -11.76 8.72 4.21
C ILE A 285 -10.71 9.82 4.21
N LEU A 286 -9.73 9.71 3.33
CA LEU A 286 -8.74 10.77 3.07
C LEU A 286 -9.34 11.70 2.01
N ASP A 287 -9.72 12.87 2.45
CA ASP A 287 -10.36 13.88 1.61
C ASP A 287 -9.47 15.12 1.48
N GLY A 288 -9.54 15.81 0.34
CA GLY A 288 -8.77 17.02 0.06
C GLY A 288 -8.47 17.20 -1.42
N LEU A 289 -7.82 18.30 -1.74
CA LEU A 289 -7.48 18.72 -3.10
C LEU A 289 -6.69 17.69 -3.90
N GLY A 290 -6.73 17.80 -5.22
CA GLY A 290 -5.83 17.08 -6.13
C GLY A 290 -4.39 17.47 -5.86
N GLY A 291 -3.47 16.45 -5.85
CA GLY A 291 -2.05 16.72 -5.61
C GLY A 291 -1.65 16.99 -4.16
N ILE A 292 -2.58 16.99 -3.20
CA ILE A 292 -2.32 17.25 -1.77
C ILE A 292 -1.57 16.11 -1.06
N GLY A 293 -1.42 14.96 -1.72
CA GLY A 293 -0.67 13.81 -1.18
C GLY A 293 -1.50 12.72 -0.50
N LYS A 294 -2.82 12.62 -0.72
CA LYS A 294 -3.69 11.58 -0.14
C LYS A 294 -3.21 10.15 -0.43
N THR A 295 -2.92 9.86 -1.69
CA THR A 295 -2.36 8.58 -2.14
C THR A 295 -1.04 8.27 -1.44
N GLN A 296 -0.14 9.25 -1.33
CA GLN A 296 1.14 9.10 -0.65
C GLN A 296 0.99 8.87 0.85
N LEU A 297 0.01 9.51 1.47
CA LEU A 297 -0.33 9.30 2.87
C LEU A 297 -0.87 7.88 3.12
N ALA A 298 -1.75 7.37 2.24
CA ALA A 298 -2.24 6.01 2.30
C ALA A 298 -1.12 4.96 2.13
N VAL A 299 -0.19 5.18 1.17
CA VAL A 299 1.00 4.34 0.99
C VAL A 299 1.90 4.36 2.22
N ALA A 300 2.17 5.55 2.77
CA ALA A 300 3.01 5.68 3.96
C ALA A 300 2.37 5.00 5.19
N TYR A 301 1.04 5.08 5.33
CA TYR A 301 0.31 4.36 6.36
C TYR A 301 0.48 2.85 6.20
N ALA A 302 0.23 2.33 5.00
CA ALA A 302 0.36 0.90 4.70
C ALA A 302 1.77 0.39 4.99
N LYS A 303 2.83 1.10 4.55
CA LYS A 303 4.22 0.74 4.81
C LYS A 303 4.57 0.76 6.30
N ARG A 304 4.11 1.77 7.04
CA ARG A 304 4.40 1.94 8.46
C ARG A 304 3.73 0.90 9.34
N TYR A 305 2.51 0.49 9.00
CA TYR A 305 1.69 -0.39 9.83
C TYR A 305 1.44 -1.77 9.19
N LYS A 306 2.21 -2.16 8.17
CA LYS A 306 2.07 -3.44 7.45
C LYS A 306 1.97 -4.65 8.38
N ASP A 307 2.74 -4.67 9.46
CA ASP A 307 2.81 -5.80 10.40
C ASP A 307 1.53 -5.95 11.28
N LYS A 308 0.63 -4.96 11.24
CA LYS A 308 -0.68 -5.02 11.91
C LYS A 308 -1.75 -5.75 11.09
N TYR A 309 -1.51 -5.91 9.80
CA TYR A 309 -2.47 -6.49 8.86
C TYR A 309 -1.97 -7.83 8.32
N SER A 310 -2.87 -8.80 8.16
CA SER A 310 -2.58 -10.06 7.47
C SER A 310 -2.40 -9.86 5.98
N ALA A 311 -3.11 -8.92 5.40
CA ALA A 311 -3.04 -8.59 3.98
C ALA A 311 -3.29 -7.09 3.76
N VAL A 312 -2.61 -6.51 2.78
CA VAL A 312 -2.84 -5.14 2.32
C VAL A 312 -3.09 -5.17 0.82
N PHE A 313 -4.25 -4.66 0.41
CA PHE A 313 -4.69 -4.63 -0.98
C PHE A 313 -4.89 -3.20 -1.46
N TRP A 314 -4.43 -2.93 -2.68
CA TRP A 314 -4.60 -1.66 -3.36
C TRP A 314 -5.59 -1.80 -4.50
N LEU A 315 -6.62 -0.97 -4.50
CA LEU A 315 -7.73 -1.01 -5.45
C LEU A 315 -7.87 0.38 -6.09
N ASN A 316 -7.68 0.46 -7.39
CA ASN A 316 -7.90 1.71 -8.13
C ASN A 316 -9.39 1.87 -8.46
N VAL A 317 -10.01 2.93 -7.95
CA VAL A 317 -11.47 3.16 -8.04
C VAL A 317 -11.79 4.33 -8.97
N ARG A 318 -11.00 4.53 -10.00
CA ARG A 318 -11.23 5.56 -11.00
C ARG A 318 -12.55 5.35 -11.74
N ASP A 319 -12.86 4.11 -12.09
CA ASP A 319 -14.06 3.64 -12.77
C ASP A 319 -14.34 2.16 -12.39
N GLU A 320 -15.52 1.64 -12.74
CA GLU A 320 -15.94 0.29 -12.37
C GLU A 320 -15.04 -0.80 -13.00
N THR A 321 -14.53 -0.59 -14.20
CA THR A 321 -13.61 -1.53 -14.87
C THR A 321 -12.27 -1.60 -14.14
N SER A 322 -11.71 -0.45 -13.76
CA SER A 322 -10.45 -0.37 -13.02
C SER A 322 -10.53 -1.07 -11.67
N VAL A 323 -11.66 -0.93 -10.96
CA VAL A 323 -11.91 -1.64 -9.70
C VAL A 323 -11.90 -3.15 -9.92
N LYS A 324 -12.67 -3.64 -10.88
CA LYS A 324 -12.77 -5.08 -11.18
C LYS A 324 -11.43 -5.68 -11.59
N GLN A 325 -10.64 -4.96 -12.38
CA GLN A 325 -9.26 -5.36 -12.74
C GLN A 325 -8.35 -5.42 -11.51
N SER A 326 -8.47 -4.47 -10.59
CA SER A 326 -7.73 -4.50 -9.32
C SER A 326 -8.08 -5.72 -8.49
N PHE A 327 -9.36 -6.11 -8.43
CA PHE A 327 -9.79 -7.35 -7.77
C PHE A 327 -9.19 -8.60 -8.43
N ALA A 328 -9.04 -8.62 -9.76
CA ALA A 328 -8.38 -9.74 -10.45
C ALA A 328 -6.88 -9.85 -10.08
N ILE A 329 -6.19 -8.73 -9.85
CA ILE A 329 -4.81 -8.73 -9.32
C ILE A 329 -4.78 -9.26 -7.89
N VAL A 330 -5.72 -8.82 -7.05
CA VAL A 330 -5.87 -9.32 -5.67
C VAL A 330 -6.11 -10.82 -5.64
N ALA A 331 -7.02 -11.34 -6.47
CA ALA A 331 -7.29 -12.77 -6.58
C ALA A 331 -6.04 -13.59 -6.94
N LYS A 332 -5.24 -13.12 -7.92
CA LYS A 332 -3.97 -13.76 -8.27
C LYS A 332 -2.98 -13.77 -7.11
N ARG A 333 -2.94 -12.71 -6.31
CA ARG A 333 -2.08 -12.64 -5.12
C ARG A 333 -2.58 -13.59 -4.04
N ILE A 334 -3.88 -13.64 -3.76
CA ILE A 334 -4.45 -14.60 -2.81
C ILE A 334 -4.07 -16.02 -3.23
N LEU A 335 -4.32 -16.43 -4.46
CA LEU A 335 -4.00 -17.79 -4.95
C LEU A 335 -2.50 -18.12 -4.93
N ARG A 336 -1.62 -17.12 -5.10
CA ARG A 336 -0.18 -17.33 -5.00
C ARG A 336 0.25 -17.79 -3.60
N TYR A 337 -0.40 -17.30 -2.55
CA TYR A 337 -0.04 -17.59 -1.16
C TYR A 337 -1.01 -18.58 -0.50
N HIS A 338 -2.23 -18.69 -1.03
CA HIS A 338 -3.30 -19.58 -0.56
C HIS A 338 -3.92 -20.34 -1.75
N PRO A 339 -3.21 -21.31 -2.35
CA PRO A 339 -3.70 -22.06 -3.52
C PRO A 339 -5.00 -22.82 -3.26
N SER A 340 -5.26 -23.15 -1.98
CA SER A 340 -6.46 -23.87 -1.52
C SER A 340 -7.59 -22.94 -1.07
N ALA A 341 -7.50 -21.62 -1.27
CA ALA A 341 -8.60 -20.69 -0.98
C ALA A 341 -9.82 -20.99 -1.86
N SER A 342 -10.75 -21.83 -1.37
CA SER A 342 -11.87 -22.42 -2.14
C SER A 342 -12.69 -21.39 -2.89
N HIS A 343 -12.96 -20.22 -2.28
CA HIS A 343 -13.72 -19.16 -2.93
C HIS A 343 -13.02 -18.60 -4.18
N VAL A 344 -11.69 -18.55 -4.19
CA VAL A 344 -10.92 -17.93 -5.26
C VAL A 344 -10.37 -18.96 -6.24
N SER A 345 -10.05 -20.18 -5.78
CA SER A 345 -9.52 -21.27 -6.62
C SER A 345 -10.54 -21.79 -7.64
N ASP A 346 -11.83 -21.70 -7.30
CA ASP A 346 -12.91 -22.24 -8.14
C ASP A 346 -13.31 -21.30 -9.28
N VAL A 347 -12.77 -20.07 -9.28
CA VAL A 347 -13.09 -19.06 -10.28
C VAL A 347 -12.01 -19.00 -11.36
N HIS A 348 -12.42 -19.08 -12.62
CA HIS A 348 -11.50 -18.91 -13.75
C HIS A 348 -11.04 -17.45 -13.87
N LEU A 349 -9.76 -17.18 -13.57
CA LEU A 349 -9.18 -15.82 -13.55
C LEU A 349 -9.17 -15.08 -14.90
N GLY A 350 -9.47 -15.76 -16.00
CA GLY A 350 -9.69 -15.18 -17.33
C GLY A 350 -11.16 -15.01 -17.71
N GLY A 351 -12.08 -15.33 -16.79
CA GLY A 351 -13.52 -15.29 -17.01
C GLY A 351 -14.18 -13.95 -16.66
N ASN A 352 -15.40 -14.04 -16.14
CA ASN A 352 -16.17 -12.87 -15.74
C ASN A 352 -15.55 -12.17 -14.52
N LEU A 353 -15.29 -10.88 -14.65
CA LEU A 353 -14.69 -10.08 -13.56
C LEU A 353 -15.61 -9.95 -12.33
N ASP A 354 -16.94 -10.01 -12.50
CA ASP A 354 -17.86 -9.96 -11.37
C ASP A 354 -17.77 -11.21 -10.48
N ASP A 355 -17.54 -12.38 -11.08
CA ASP A 355 -17.33 -13.63 -10.33
C ASP A 355 -16.04 -13.56 -9.52
N ILE A 356 -14.98 -12.97 -10.09
CA ILE A 356 -13.72 -12.75 -9.39
C ILE A 356 -13.89 -11.78 -8.21
N VAL A 357 -14.64 -10.69 -8.41
CA VAL A 357 -14.95 -9.75 -7.32
C VAL A 357 -15.67 -10.47 -6.20
N ASN A 358 -16.73 -11.23 -6.51
CA ASN A 358 -17.51 -11.95 -5.51
C ASN A 358 -16.65 -12.97 -4.74
N ALA A 359 -15.76 -13.69 -5.43
CA ALA A 359 -14.85 -14.65 -4.83
C ALA A 359 -13.88 -14.00 -3.82
N VAL A 360 -13.30 -12.86 -4.20
CA VAL A 360 -12.39 -12.09 -3.29
C VAL A 360 -13.19 -11.53 -2.11
N LEU A 361 -14.40 -11.00 -2.34
CA LEU A 361 -15.25 -10.49 -1.26
C LEU A 361 -15.65 -11.60 -0.28
N ALA A 362 -15.94 -12.80 -0.77
CA ALA A 362 -16.22 -13.97 0.06
C ALA A 362 -15.00 -14.34 0.91
N TRP A 363 -13.80 -14.36 0.34
CA TRP A 363 -12.56 -14.62 1.07
C TRP A 363 -12.26 -13.54 2.13
N LEU A 364 -12.47 -12.25 1.81
CA LEU A 364 -12.34 -11.15 2.78
C LEU A 364 -13.40 -11.21 3.89
N GLY A 365 -14.56 -11.81 3.59
CA GLY A 365 -15.70 -11.97 4.48
C GLY A 365 -15.63 -13.21 5.39
N GLU A 366 -14.61 -14.09 5.24
CA GLU A 366 -14.46 -15.24 6.12
C GLU A 366 -14.29 -14.81 7.59
N SER A 367 -14.98 -15.48 8.51
CA SER A 367 -15.14 -15.05 9.92
C SER A 367 -13.82 -14.78 10.62
N ASP A 368 -12.78 -15.53 10.28
CA ASP A 368 -11.45 -15.44 10.90
C ASP A 368 -10.52 -14.45 10.17
N ASN A 369 -10.92 -13.95 8.98
CA ASN A 369 -10.14 -13.01 8.19
C ASN A 369 -10.46 -11.56 8.59
N THR A 370 -10.04 -11.14 9.78
CA THR A 370 -10.41 -9.84 10.37
C THR A 370 -9.33 -8.77 10.22
N ARG A 371 -8.11 -9.13 9.79
CA ARG A 371 -6.94 -8.26 9.84
C ARG A 371 -6.44 -7.78 8.49
N TRP A 372 -7.29 -7.66 7.51
CA TRP A 372 -6.93 -7.11 6.19
C TRP A 372 -7.12 -5.59 6.14
N LEU A 373 -6.36 -4.95 5.26
CA LEU A 373 -6.49 -3.53 4.89
C LEU A 373 -6.75 -3.43 3.38
N ALA A 374 -7.87 -2.83 3.00
CA ALA A 374 -8.17 -2.47 1.62
C ALA A 374 -8.07 -0.96 1.41
N ILE A 375 -7.28 -0.54 0.43
CA ILE A 375 -7.08 0.87 0.07
C ILE A 375 -7.75 1.12 -1.28
N PHE A 376 -8.83 1.88 -1.26
CA PHE A 376 -9.59 2.31 -2.43
C PHE A 376 -9.08 3.69 -2.85
N ASP A 377 -8.18 3.73 -3.84
CA ASP A 377 -7.55 4.96 -4.31
C ASP A 377 -8.30 5.54 -5.51
N ASN A 378 -8.37 6.87 -5.58
CA ASN A 378 -9.02 7.65 -6.64
C ASN A 378 -10.56 7.50 -6.71
N TYR A 379 -11.24 7.33 -5.58
CA TYR A 379 -12.71 7.29 -5.52
C TYR A 379 -13.31 8.69 -5.64
N ASP A 380 -13.22 9.26 -6.81
CA ASP A 380 -13.61 10.65 -7.05
C ASP A 380 -15.01 10.82 -7.65
N ASN A 381 -15.58 9.77 -8.23
CA ASN A 381 -16.91 9.75 -8.84
C ASN A 381 -17.85 8.79 -8.08
N PRO A 382 -18.29 9.15 -6.86
CA PRO A 382 -19.21 8.30 -6.11
C PRO A 382 -20.58 8.28 -6.77
N LYS A 383 -21.20 7.10 -6.84
CA LYS A 383 -22.59 6.97 -7.27
C LYS A 383 -23.50 7.45 -6.16
N VAL A 384 -24.12 8.61 -6.34
CA VAL A 384 -25.11 9.18 -5.43
C VAL A 384 -26.47 9.19 -6.11
N ARG A 385 -27.55 9.13 -5.33
CA ARG A 385 -28.94 9.04 -5.83
C ARG A 385 -29.35 10.09 -6.87
N SER A 386 -28.62 11.20 -6.93
CA SER A 386 -28.88 12.34 -7.84
C SER A 386 -27.95 12.36 -9.07
N ASN A 387 -27.10 11.31 -9.27
CA ASN A 387 -25.99 11.37 -10.19
C ASN A 387 -25.96 10.11 -11.06
N ASP A 388 -26.48 10.19 -12.29
CA ASP A 388 -26.47 9.11 -13.29
C ASP A 388 -25.26 9.24 -14.25
N LEU A 389 -24.07 9.57 -13.70
CA LEU A 389 -22.86 9.62 -14.51
C LEU A 389 -22.44 8.23 -14.95
N PRO A 390 -22.04 8.03 -16.21
CA PRO A 390 -21.67 6.72 -16.75
C PRO A 390 -20.47 6.10 -16.01
N ASP A 391 -19.56 6.89 -15.45
CA ASP A 391 -18.36 6.45 -14.74
C ASP A 391 -18.51 6.42 -13.22
N ALA A 392 -19.73 6.65 -12.69
CA ALA A 392 -19.95 6.65 -11.26
C ALA A 392 -19.88 5.25 -10.66
N VAL A 393 -19.07 5.07 -9.62
CA VAL A 393 -18.86 3.81 -8.93
C VAL A 393 -19.65 3.76 -7.62
N ASP A 394 -20.38 2.68 -7.38
CA ASP A 394 -20.93 2.37 -6.06
C ASP A 394 -19.93 1.47 -5.30
N ILE A 395 -19.10 2.08 -4.47
CA ILE A 395 -18.06 1.38 -3.71
C ILE A 395 -18.62 0.30 -2.78
N ARG A 396 -19.89 0.41 -2.36
CA ARG A 396 -20.54 -0.58 -1.47
C ARG A 396 -20.60 -1.97 -2.09
N ARG A 397 -20.67 -2.04 -3.42
CA ARG A 397 -20.63 -3.33 -4.17
C ARG A 397 -19.27 -4.03 -4.10
N PHE A 398 -18.23 -3.34 -3.66
CA PHE A 398 -16.85 -3.80 -3.58
C PHE A 398 -16.35 -3.95 -2.13
N LEU A 399 -17.26 -3.95 -1.18
CA LEU A 399 -16.99 -4.22 0.23
C LEU A 399 -17.67 -5.53 0.63
N PRO A 400 -17.03 -6.40 1.43
CA PRO A 400 -17.67 -7.62 1.90
C PRO A 400 -18.87 -7.31 2.80
N ASP A 401 -19.86 -8.18 2.83
CA ASP A 401 -21.05 -8.04 3.70
C ASP A 401 -20.65 -8.14 5.19
N ALA A 402 -19.64 -8.94 5.49
CA ALA A 402 -19.10 -9.07 6.85
C ALA A 402 -18.45 -7.76 7.31
N TYR A 403 -18.82 -7.32 8.52
CA TYR A 403 -18.34 -6.06 9.12
C TYR A 403 -17.00 -6.25 9.83
N GLN A 404 -15.93 -6.53 9.06
CA GLN A 404 -14.59 -6.74 9.57
C GLN A 404 -13.52 -6.12 8.66
N GLY A 405 -12.28 -6.03 9.14
CA GLY A 405 -11.15 -5.46 8.41
C GLY A 405 -11.10 -3.94 8.42
N SER A 406 -10.12 -3.37 7.72
CA SER A 406 -9.88 -1.93 7.67
C SER A 406 -9.93 -1.41 6.23
N VAL A 407 -10.47 -0.22 6.06
CA VAL A 407 -10.64 0.41 4.75
C VAL A 407 -10.09 1.83 4.76
N ILE A 408 -9.27 2.16 3.77
CA ILE A 408 -8.87 3.55 3.48
C ILE A 408 -9.43 3.92 2.11
N ILE A 409 -10.10 5.06 2.04
CA ILE A 409 -10.63 5.60 0.79
C ILE A 409 -9.95 6.94 0.53
N THR A 410 -9.32 7.12 -0.63
CA THR A 410 -8.84 8.44 -1.06
C THR A 410 -9.83 9.05 -2.04
N THR A 411 -10.21 10.29 -1.79
CA THR A 411 -11.20 10.97 -2.64
C THR A 411 -10.96 12.48 -2.69
N ARG A 412 -11.45 13.13 -3.74
CA ARG A 412 -11.61 14.58 -3.83
C ARG A 412 -13.07 15.01 -3.62
N SER A 413 -13.98 14.03 -3.56
CA SER A 413 -15.39 14.28 -3.45
C SER A 413 -15.83 14.41 -2.00
N SER A 414 -16.44 15.52 -1.66
CA SER A 414 -17.03 15.76 -0.33
C SER A 414 -18.32 14.95 -0.08
N GLU A 415 -18.81 14.21 -1.10
CA GLU A 415 -20.04 13.42 -1.01
C GLU A 415 -19.84 12.04 -0.40
N VAL A 416 -18.58 11.57 -0.28
CA VAL A 416 -18.24 10.30 0.38
C VAL A 416 -18.37 10.47 1.88
N ARG A 417 -19.29 9.71 2.53
CA ARG A 417 -19.66 9.89 3.95
C ARG A 417 -19.65 8.60 4.77
N TYR A 418 -19.09 7.50 4.25
CA TYR A 418 -19.10 6.23 5.00
C TYR A 418 -17.77 5.99 5.71
N GLY A 419 -17.56 6.63 6.86
CA GLY A 419 -16.38 6.43 7.67
C GLY A 419 -15.88 7.70 8.34
N GLN A 420 -14.78 7.59 9.07
CA GLN A 420 -14.15 8.73 9.71
C GLN A 420 -13.37 9.54 8.66
N ARG A 421 -13.72 10.81 8.54
CA ARG A 421 -13.08 11.71 7.59
C ARG A 421 -11.81 12.30 8.18
N VAL A 422 -10.72 12.20 7.43
CA VAL A 422 -9.44 12.87 7.69
C VAL A 422 -9.20 13.85 6.55
N LEU A 423 -9.36 15.14 6.83
CA LEU A 423 -9.13 16.19 5.87
C LEU A 423 -7.62 16.41 5.71
N VAL A 424 -7.11 16.14 4.50
CA VAL A 424 -5.69 16.35 4.15
C VAL A 424 -5.53 17.75 3.58
N GLN A 425 -4.95 18.66 4.38
CA GLN A 425 -4.74 20.07 4.00
C GLN A 425 -3.36 20.26 3.37
N LYS A 426 -3.15 21.44 2.75
CA LYS A 426 -1.82 21.87 2.29
C LYS A 426 -0.80 21.88 3.44
N LEU A 427 0.49 21.76 3.12
CA LEU A 427 1.54 21.87 4.12
C LEU A 427 1.54 23.27 4.73
N LYS A 428 1.50 23.34 6.06
CA LYS A 428 1.51 24.62 6.80
C LYS A 428 2.92 25.10 7.09
N SER A 429 3.87 24.18 7.15
CA SER A 429 5.26 24.46 7.48
C SER A 429 6.07 24.77 6.22
N THR A 430 6.66 25.97 6.17
CA THR A 430 7.61 26.33 5.11
C THR A 430 8.79 25.35 5.07
N GLN A 431 9.25 24.87 6.23
CA GLN A 431 10.33 23.90 6.30
C GLN A 431 9.96 22.58 5.60
N GLU A 432 8.76 22.03 5.85
CA GLU A 432 8.29 20.81 5.17
C GLU A 432 8.21 20.99 3.65
N SER A 433 7.79 22.16 3.20
CA SER A 433 7.74 22.49 1.77
C SER A 433 9.13 22.57 1.16
N VAL A 434 10.11 23.19 1.86
CA VAL A 434 11.51 23.23 1.45
C VAL A 434 12.12 21.83 1.45
N ASP A 435 11.78 20.98 2.41
CA ASP A 435 12.26 19.60 2.49
C ASP A 435 11.80 18.78 1.28
N ILE A 436 10.54 18.91 0.84
CA ILE A 436 10.06 18.26 -0.39
C ILE A 436 10.84 18.76 -1.60
N LEU A 437 10.97 20.09 -1.74
CA LEU A 437 11.68 20.70 -2.86
C LEU A 437 13.16 20.28 -2.89
N SER A 438 13.80 20.21 -1.73
CA SER A 438 15.19 19.77 -1.58
C SER A 438 15.34 18.30 -1.99
N ASN A 439 14.47 17.43 -1.48
CA ASN A 439 14.53 15.99 -1.76
C ASN A 439 14.33 15.71 -3.25
N THR A 440 13.38 16.39 -3.90
CA THR A 440 13.03 16.15 -5.31
C THR A 440 14.02 16.84 -6.28
N SER A 441 14.61 17.99 -5.89
CA SER A 441 15.64 18.66 -6.69
C SER A 441 17.04 18.10 -6.46
N ARG A 442 17.23 17.23 -5.48
CA ARG A 442 18.52 16.72 -4.98
C ARG A 442 19.52 17.84 -4.64
N ARG A 443 19.01 19.00 -4.19
CA ARG A 443 19.79 20.18 -3.80
C ARG A 443 19.60 20.47 -2.33
N ALA A 444 20.65 20.91 -1.66
CA ALA A 444 20.54 21.42 -0.30
C ALA A 444 19.94 22.84 -0.35
N LEU A 445 18.61 22.93 -0.18
CA LEU A 445 17.89 24.21 -0.14
C LEU A 445 17.62 24.61 1.31
N SER A 446 17.55 25.93 1.59
CA SER A 446 17.36 26.47 2.94
C SER A 446 16.18 27.43 2.98
N VAL A 447 15.46 27.42 4.09
CA VAL A 447 14.40 28.40 4.38
C VAL A 447 14.94 29.84 4.52
N ASN A 448 16.25 29.98 4.74
CA ASN A 448 16.91 31.30 4.83
C ASN A 448 17.18 31.91 3.44
N ASP A 449 17.02 31.15 2.37
CA ASP A 449 17.14 31.65 1.00
C ASP A 449 15.83 32.31 0.58
N LEU A 450 15.91 33.59 0.23
CA LEU A 450 14.74 34.40 -0.13
C LEU A 450 14.05 33.90 -1.39
N ASP A 451 14.80 33.40 -2.38
CA ASP A 451 14.22 32.86 -3.63
C ASP A 451 13.53 31.55 -3.38
N VAL A 452 14.09 30.68 -2.52
CA VAL A 452 13.46 29.41 -2.11
C VAL A 452 12.16 29.70 -1.34
N THR A 453 12.19 30.62 -0.40
CA THR A 453 11.00 30.99 0.40
C THR A 453 9.91 31.63 -0.47
N ALA A 454 10.29 32.50 -1.42
CA ALA A 454 9.38 33.08 -2.37
C ALA A 454 8.75 32.02 -3.28
N LEU A 455 9.53 31.06 -3.79
CA LEU A 455 9.04 29.97 -4.61
C LEU A 455 8.06 29.07 -3.84
N VAL A 456 8.42 28.68 -2.61
CA VAL A 456 7.54 27.84 -1.77
C VAL A 456 6.22 28.56 -1.47
N LYS A 457 6.23 29.88 -1.29
CA LYS A 457 5.02 30.70 -1.10
C LYS A 457 4.14 30.69 -2.36
N GLU A 458 4.71 30.81 -3.55
CA GLU A 458 3.96 30.73 -4.82
C GLU A 458 3.34 29.35 -5.03
N LEU A 459 4.02 28.28 -4.62
CA LEU A 459 3.53 26.90 -4.70
C LEU A 459 2.55 26.53 -3.56
N ASP A 460 2.36 27.43 -2.59
CA ASP A 460 1.37 27.40 -1.51
C ASP A 460 1.27 26.07 -0.75
N GLY A 461 2.41 25.40 -0.54
CA GLY A 461 2.48 24.16 0.22
C GLY A 461 1.77 22.95 -0.45
N LEU A 462 1.51 22.97 -1.75
CA LEU A 462 0.95 21.84 -2.49
C LEU A 462 2.06 20.81 -2.81
N PRO A 463 2.05 19.59 -2.20
CA PRO A 463 3.15 18.63 -2.36
C PRO A 463 3.47 18.25 -3.81
N LEU A 464 2.45 18.10 -4.67
CA LEU A 464 2.66 17.78 -6.08
C LEU A 464 3.37 18.94 -6.81
N ALA A 465 2.97 20.19 -6.58
CA ALA A 465 3.62 21.34 -7.18
C ALA A 465 5.09 21.47 -6.73
N LEU A 466 5.35 21.25 -5.44
CA LEU A 466 6.70 21.24 -4.90
C LEU A 466 7.55 20.12 -5.52
N ALA A 467 7.00 18.90 -5.64
CA ALA A 467 7.71 17.77 -6.19
C ALA A 467 8.00 17.93 -7.68
N THR A 468 7.04 18.37 -8.49
CA THR A 468 7.23 18.63 -9.93
C THR A 468 8.23 19.77 -10.16
N THR A 469 8.16 20.84 -9.37
CA THR A 469 9.14 21.92 -9.42
C THR A 469 10.55 21.44 -9.08
N GLY A 470 10.68 20.61 -8.04
CA GLY A 470 11.97 20.04 -7.65
C GLY A 470 12.57 19.17 -8.76
N ALA A 471 11.76 18.30 -9.37
CA ALA A 471 12.20 17.49 -10.51
C ALA A 471 12.61 18.35 -11.71
N TYR A 472 11.89 19.40 -12.03
CA TYR A 472 12.28 20.33 -13.09
C TYR A 472 13.62 21.01 -12.77
N LEU A 473 13.82 21.48 -11.54
CA LEU A 473 15.08 22.09 -11.11
C LEU A 473 16.26 21.10 -11.22
N GLU A 474 16.04 19.82 -10.96
CA GLU A 474 17.05 18.78 -11.13
C GLU A 474 17.39 18.61 -12.63
N GLN A 475 16.39 18.39 -13.47
CA GLN A 475 16.56 18.08 -14.89
C GLN A 475 17.09 19.27 -15.69
N ALA A 476 16.50 20.44 -15.53
CA ALA A 476 16.86 21.63 -16.28
C ALA A 476 18.13 22.33 -15.78
N SER A 477 18.66 21.95 -14.60
CA SER A 477 19.84 22.54 -13.97
C SER A 477 19.81 24.07 -13.82
N VAL A 478 18.60 24.64 -13.70
CA VAL A 478 18.40 26.09 -13.52
C VAL A 478 18.42 26.49 -12.04
N SER A 479 18.68 27.78 -11.75
CA SER A 479 18.58 28.30 -10.38
C SER A 479 17.13 28.47 -9.95
N VAL A 480 16.89 28.48 -8.62
CA VAL A 480 15.56 28.75 -8.05
C VAL A 480 15.03 30.12 -8.49
N ALA A 481 15.86 31.16 -8.47
CA ALA A 481 15.51 32.50 -8.97
C ALA A 481 15.08 32.51 -10.43
N THR A 482 15.80 31.77 -11.28
CA THR A 482 15.44 31.66 -12.71
C THR A 482 14.11 30.92 -12.89
N TYR A 483 13.90 29.81 -12.15
CA TYR A 483 12.64 29.09 -12.19
C TYR A 483 11.49 29.96 -11.72
N LEU A 484 11.63 30.69 -10.61
CA LEU A 484 10.59 31.59 -10.07
C LEU A 484 10.19 32.65 -11.09
N ARG A 485 11.15 33.20 -11.81
CA ARG A 485 10.88 34.17 -12.90
C ARG A 485 10.12 33.50 -14.05
N LEU A 486 10.55 32.29 -14.49
CA LEU A 486 9.87 31.51 -15.53
C LEU A 486 8.46 31.11 -15.09
N TYR A 487 8.30 30.72 -13.84
CA TYR A 487 6.99 30.38 -13.26
C TYR A 487 6.01 31.56 -13.37
N LYS A 488 6.47 32.78 -13.05
CA LYS A 488 5.64 34.00 -13.14
C LYS A 488 5.34 34.44 -14.58
N THR A 489 6.26 34.17 -15.54
CA THR A 489 6.13 34.68 -16.92
C THR A 489 5.63 33.65 -17.93
N SER A 490 5.78 32.36 -17.66
CA SER A 490 5.56 31.29 -18.66
C SER A 490 4.99 30.02 -18.04
N TRP A 491 4.12 30.16 -17.04
CA TRP A 491 3.58 29.06 -16.23
C TRP A 491 3.03 27.88 -17.08
N SER A 492 2.27 28.15 -18.15
CA SER A 492 1.67 27.11 -18.99
C SER A 492 2.72 26.22 -19.68
N ARG A 493 3.82 26.81 -20.14
CA ARG A 493 4.88 26.07 -20.83
C ARG A 493 5.71 25.21 -19.89
N LEU A 494 5.94 25.67 -18.65
CA LEU A 494 6.71 24.92 -17.66
C LEU A 494 6.03 23.61 -17.22
N HIS A 495 4.72 23.55 -17.28
CA HIS A 495 3.93 22.39 -16.84
C HIS A 495 3.42 21.52 -18.00
N GLU A 496 3.62 21.94 -19.24
CA GLU A 496 3.43 21.13 -20.45
C GLU A 496 4.66 20.24 -20.74
N ASP A 497 5.87 20.71 -20.37
CA ASP A 497 7.11 19.96 -20.46
C ASP A 497 7.19 18.97 -19.30
N ASP A 498 6.84 17.73 -19.56
CA ASP A 498 6.71 16.65 -18.57
C ASP A 498 8.04 16.32 -17.90
N ALA A 499 8.24 16.82 -16.69
CA ALA A 499 9.28 16.32 -15.81
C ALA A 499 8.80 14.97 -15.24
N GLY A 500 9.09 13.87 -15.95
CA GLY A 500 8.69 12.52 -15.57
C GLY A 500 9.17 12.14 -14.17
N LEU A 501 8.29 12.22 -13.21
CA LEU A 501 8.48 11.66 -11.87
C LEU A 501 7.96 10.22 -11.91
N GLU A 502 8.84 9.23 -11.75
CA GLU A 502 8.47 7.80 -11.73
C GLU A 502 7.35 7.47 -10.73
N THR A 503 7.24 8.25 -9.63
CA THR A 503 6.20 8.09 -8.61
C THR A 503 4.86 8.70 -8.98
N TYR A 504 4.76 9.47 -10.07
CA TYR A 504 3.57 10.19 -10.50
C TYR A 504 3.25 9.95 -11.98
N GLU A 505 3.53 8.74 -12.50
CA GLU A 505 3.18 8.33 -13.86
C GLU A 505 1.74 8.77 -14.19
N ASP A 506 1.54 9.41 -15.33
CA ASP A 506 0.28 9.97 -15.84
C ASP A 506 -0.33 11.15 -15.05
N ARG A 507 0.38 11.77 -14.10
CA ARG A 507 -0.16 12.88 -13.29
C ARG A 507 0.73 14.11 -13.38
N THR A 508 0.49 14.94 -14.39
CA THR A 508 1.01 16.32 -14.39
C THR A 508 0.21 17.19 -13.43
N LEU A 509 0.77 18.30 -12.96
CA LEU A 509 0.02 19.28 -12.18
C LEU A 509 -1.25 19.72 -12.94
N TYR A 510 -1.15 19.87 -14.26
CA TYR A 510 -2.25 20.19 -15.17
C TYR A 510 -3.37 19.13 -15.16
N SER A 511 -3.03 17.85 -15.37
CA SER A 511 -4.03 16.76 -15.35
C SER A 511 -4.63 16.53 -13.97
N THR A 512 -3.85 16.80 -12.92
CA THR A 512 -4.28 16.62 -11.53
C THR A 512 -5.18 17.75 -11.06
N CYS A 513 -4.91 19.01 -11.47
CA CYS A 513 -5.69 20.17 -11.03
C CYS A 513 -6.93 20.45 -11.89
N GLY A 514 -7.11 19.81 -13.06
CA GLY A 514 -8.38 20.09 -13.73
C GLY A 514 -8.54 19.75 -15.21
N GLY A 515 -7.49 19.33 -15.93
CA GLY A 515 -7.57 19.20 -17.39
C GLY A 515 -8.69 18.29 -17.92
N SER A 516 -8.85 17.09 -17.36
CA SER A 516 -9.91 16.15 -17.77
C SER A 516 -11.27 16.40 -17.08
N ARG A 517 -11.28 17.09 -15.91
CA ARG A 517 -12.49 17.33 -15.12
C ARG A 517 -13.12 18.67 -15.38
N TRP A 518 -12.34 19.62 -15.87
CA TRP A 518 -12.88 20.89 -16.34
C TRP A 518 -13.90 20.66 -17.45
N SER A 519 -13.60 19.80 -18.42
CA SER A 519 -14.56 19.43 -19.47
C SER A 519 -15.81 18.74 -18.92
N GLY A 520 -15.67 17.89 -17.88
CA GLY A 520 -16.82 17.27 -17.18
C GLY A 520 -17.66 18.28 -16.40
N SER A 521 -17.01 19.22 -15.67
CA SER A 521 -17.70 20.30 -14.96
C SER A 521 -18.43 21.23 -15.91
N GLN A 522 -17.83 21.56 -17.06
CA GLN A 522 -18.42 22.41 -18.07
C GLN A 522 -19.64 21.76 -18.73
N GLN A 523 -19.62 20.44 -18.94
CA GLN A 523 -20.76 19.69 -19.46
C GLN A 523 -21.91 19.56 -18.45
N GLN A 524 -21.60 19.50 -17.15
CA GLN A 524 -22.62 19.30 -16.09
C GLN A 524 -23.23 20.60 -15.56
N ASN A 525 -22.44 21.66 -15.48
CA ASN A 525 -22.94 22.96 -15.00
C ASN A 525 -22.07 24.11 -15.50
N GLU A 526 -22.51 24.70 -16.60
CA GLU A 526 -21.88 25.87 -17.22
C GLU A 526 -21.71 27.04 -16.23
N LEU A 527 -22.62 27.16 -15.25
CA LEU A 527 -22.61 28.22 -14.24
C LEU A 527 -21.37 28.07 -13.30
N SER A 528 -21.05 26.86 -12.84
CA SER A 528 -19.89 26.63 -11.99
C SER A 528 -18.56 26.93 -12.71
N ALA A 529 -18.50 26.61 -14.01
CA ALA A 529 -17.35 26.95 -14.84
C ALA A 529 -17.15 28.44 -15.01
N LYS A 530 -18.25 29.18 -15.21
CA LYS A 530 -18.23 30.64 -15.31
C LYS A 530 -17.85 31.32 -14.00
N VAL A 531 -18.30 30.78 -12.86
CA VAL A 531 -17.90 31.25 -11.53
C VAL A 531 -16.40 31.08 -11.30
N LEU A 532 -15.82 29.91 -11.64
CA LEU A 532 -14.38 29.71 -11.53
C LEU A 532 -13.60 30.66 -12.44
N GLY A 533 -14.10 30.92 -13.65
CA GLY A 533 -13.54 31.91 -14.58
C GLY A 533 -13.62 33.34 -14.07
N LEU A 534 -14.69 33.70 -13.31
CA LEU A 534 -14.81 35.00 -12.67
C LEU A 534 -13.83 35.14 -11.51
N TRP A 535 -13.65 34.10 -10.71
CA TRP A 535 -12.72 34.11 -9.57
C TRP A 535 -11.25 34.36 -9.97
N PHE A 536 -10.93 34.16 -11.22
CA PHE A 536 -9.64 34.56 -11.79
C PHE A 536 -9.30 36.04 -11.57
N TYR A 537 -10.30 36.91 -11.62
CA TYR A 537 -10.14 38.38 -11.49
C TYR A 537 -10.06 38.84 -10.02
N PHE A 538 -10.22 37.93 -9.07
CA PHE A 538 -10.07 38.16 -7.63
C PHE A 538 -8.81 37.40 -7.12
N SER A 539 -8.43 37.64 -5.86
CA SER A 539 -7.39 36.79 -5.24
C SER A 539 -7.86 35.34 -5.13
N SER A 540 -6.93 34.41 -4.89
CA SER A 540 -7.26 33.00 -4.71
C SER A 540 -8.04 32.71 -3.40
N GLN A 541 -8.14 33.65 -2.49
CA GLN A 541 -8.66 33.50 -1.14
C GLN A 541 -9.96 34.27 -0.92
N ASP A 542 -10.78 33.74 -0.01
CA ASP A 542 -11.96 34.39 0.61
C ASP A 542 -13.00 34.94 -0.38
N HIS A 543 -13.55 34.08 -1.25
CA HIS A 543 -14.68 34.37 -2.10
C HIS A 543 -15.99 34.16 -1.33
N TRP A 544 -16.77 35.20 -1.09
CA TRP A 544 -18.07 35.09 -0.41
C TRP A 544 -19.23 35.55 -1.28
N TYR A 545 -20.43 35.09 -0.96
CA TYR A 545 -21.62 35.30 -1.78
C TYR A 545 -21.95 36.80 -1.99
N GLN A 546 -21.86 37.63 -0.95
CA GLN A 546 -22.17 39.06 -1.06
C GLN A 546 -21.17 39.82 -1.96
N LEU A 547 -19.93 39.35 -2.10
CA LEU A 547 -18.95 39.94 -3.00
C LEU A 547 -19.49 39.98 -4.44
N VAL A 548 -20.21 38.94 -4.85
CA VAL A 548 -20.75 38.80 -6.20
C VAL A 548 -22.14 39.45 -6.33
N LEU A 549 -22.88 39.62 -5.22
CA LEU A 549 -24.26 40.16 -5.21
C LEU A 549 -24.33 41.63 -5.61
N HIS A 550 -23.32 42.42 -5.21
CA HIS A 550 -23.37 43.87 -5.33
C HIS A 550 -22.72 44.41 -6.62
N GLY A 551 -22.12 43.54 -7.45
CA GLY A 551 -21.63 43.93 -8.77
C GLY A 551 -22.79 44.28 -9.72
N HIS A 552 -22.58 45.23 -10.65
CA HIS A 552 -23.56 45.56 -11.70
C HIS A 552 -23.77 44.33 -12.62
N ALA A 553 -24.71 43.44 -12.25
CA ALA A 553 -25.05 42.19 -12.97
C ALA A 553 -25.70 42.42 -14.33
N GLU A 554 -25.99 43.68 -14.72
CA GLU A 554 -26.68 44.03 -15.98
C GLU A 554 -25.86 43.63 -17.22
N CYS A 555 -24.53 43.50 -17.10
CA CYS A 555 -23.65 43.21 -18.20
C CYS A 555 -23.47 41.69 -18.49
N LEU A 556 -23.86 40.81 -17.56
CA LEU A 556 -23.61 39.34 -17.63
C LEU A 556 -24.86 38.56 -17.22
N PRO A 557 -25.70 38.08 -18.17
CA PRO A 557 -26.99 37.45 -17.88
C PRO A 557 -26.88 36.27 -16.88
N TRP A 558 -25.82 35.44 -16.99
CA TRP A 558 -25.60 34.29 -16.12
C TRP A 558 -25.29 34.66 -14.64
N LEU A 559 -24.78 35.86 -14.39
CA LEU A 559 -24.57 36.39 -13.05
C LEU A 559 -25.89 36.71 -12.37
N ARG A 560 -26.90 37.12 -13.14
CA ARG A 560 -28.26 37.31 -12.63
C ARG A 560 -28.79 35.98 -12.09
N ASP A 561 -28.67 34.89 -12.88
CA ASP A 561 -29.10 33.54 -12.46
C ASP A 561 -28.39 33.09 -11.18
N LEU A 562 -27.09 33.45 -11.02
CA LEU A 562 -26.30 33.13 -9.84
C LEU A 562 -26.74 33.94 -8.61
N THR A 563 -27.09 35.22 -8.77
CA THR A 563 -27.37 36.16 -7.69
C THR A 563 -28.84 36.19 -7.30
N GLU A 564 -29.78 35.86 -8.19
CA GLU A 564 -31.21 35.78 -7.93
C GLU A 564 -31.56 34.74 -6.86
N SER A 565 -30.73 33.70 -6.67
CA SER A 565 -30.99 32.65 -5.72
C SER A 565 -29.73 32.19 -5.01
N LEU A 566 -29.66 32.39 -3.70
CA LEU A 566 -28.64 31.83 -2.82
C LEU A 566 -28.47 30.30 -3.05
N ARG A 567 -29.59 29.62 -3.36
CA ARG A 567 -29.57 28.18 -3.66
C ARG A 567 -28.80 27.86 -4.93
N ALA A 568 -28.88 28.69 -5.98
CA ALA A 568 -28.12 28.51 -7.22
C ALA A 568 -26.61 28.69 -6.97
N SER A 569 -26.25 29.73 -6.23
CA SER A 569 -24.88 30.00 -5.79
C SER A 569 -24.32 28.83 -4.98
N ILE A 570 -25.02 28.37 -3.94
CA ILE A 570 -24.60 27.22 -3.12
C ILE A 570 -24.43 25.97 -3.98
N LYS A 571 -25.32 25.72 -4.95
CA LYS A 571 -25.23 24.58 -5.87
C LYS A 571 -23.96 24.65 -6.72
N ALA A 572 -23.64 25.84 -7.27
CA ALA A 572 -22.45 26.05 -8.08
C ALA A 572 -21.17 25.86 -7.24
N MET A 573 -21.13 26.44 -6.02
CA MET A 573 -19.99 26.29 -5.10
C MET A 573 -19.80 24.85 -4.65
N ARG A 574 -20.89 24.16 -4.30
CA ARG A 574 -20.83 22.74 -3.92
C ARG A 574 -20.25 21.90 -5.03
N LEU A 575 -20.57 22.18 -6.29
CA LEU A 575 -20.00 21.45 -7.42
C LEU A 575 -18.49 21.68 -7.53
N LEU A 576 -18.01 22.91 -7.39
CA LEU A 576 -16.58 23.22 -7.38
C LEU A 576 -15.85 22.53 -6.22
N CYS A 577 -16.45 22.51 -5.02
CA CYS A 577 -15.92 21.77 -3.88
C CYS A 577 -15.93 20.27 -4.11
N ASN A 578 -16.98 19.71 -4.73
CA ASN A 578 -17.06 18.28 -5.04
C ASN A 578 -15.99 17.83 -6.02
N TYR A 579 -15.58 18.69 -6.94
CA TYR A 579 -14.46 18.42 -7.84
C TYR A 579 -13.09 18.74 -7.23
N GLY A 580 -13.05 19.26 -5.98
CA GLY A 580 -11.82 19.68 -5.33
C GLY A 580 -11.13 20.85 -6.03
N LEU A 581 -11.89 21.74 -6.65
CA LEU A 581 -11.41 22.97 -7.27
C LEU A 581 -11.50 24.16 -6.33
N ALA A 582 -12.36 24.08 -5.30
CA ALA A 582 -12.51 25.05 -4.25
C ALA A 582 -12.65 24.38 -2.88
N GLU A 583 -12.32 25.11 -1.82
CA GLU A 583 -12.51 24.72 -0.42
C GLU A 583 -13.46 25.70 0.26
N SER A 584 -14.29 25.21 1.20
CA SER A 584 -15.12 26.09 2.03
C SER A 584 -14.37 26.50 3.29
N ASP A 585 -14.27 27.80 3.55
CA ASP A 585 -13.63 28.35 4.74
C ASP A 585 -14.63 28.37 5.91
N THR A 586 -14.61 27.29 6.71
CA THR A 586 -15.48 27.17 7.89
C THR A 586 -15.02 28.03 9.08
N VAL A 587 -13.75 28.44 9.09
CA VAL A 587 -13.15 29.17 10.23
C VAL A 587 -13.62 30.62 10.34
N LEU A 588 -14.06 31.20 9.24
CA LEU A 588 -14.56 32.60 9.21
C LEU A 588 -16.05 32.72 9.52
N ALA A 589 -16.77 31.61 9.70
CA ALA A 589 -18.20 31.57 9.94
C ALA A 589 -18.65 32.03 11.37
N GLY A 590 -17.73 32.53 12.21
CA GLY A 590 -17.98 32.82 13.63
C GLY A 590 -19.05 33.86 13.93
N ASN A 591 -19.41 34.76 13.00
CA ASN A 591 -20.48 35.77 13.15
C ASN A 591 -21.09 36.24 11.82
N ASN A 592 -20.76 35.65 10.68
CA ASN A 592 -21.32 36.02 9.39
C ASN A 592 -22.29 34.97 8.88
N GLU A 593 -23.44 35.38 8.38
CA GLU A 593 -24.49 34.52 7.82
C GLU A 593 -24.01 33.65 6.62
N TYR A 594 -22.83 33.95 6.05
CA TYR A 594 -22.32 33.29 4.83
C TYR A 594 -20.83 32.98 4.93
N GLY A 595 -20.49 31.71 4.78
CA GLY A 595 -19.08 31.23 4.71
C GLY A 595 -18.34 31.76 3.48
N GLY A 596 -17.00 31.76 3.54
CA GLY A 596 -16.13 32.03 2.40
C GLY A 596 -15.75 30.73 1.65
N TYR A 597 -15.26 30.94 0.44
CA TYR A 597 -14.63 29.86 -0.37
C TYR A 597 -13.25 30.33 -0.82
N SER A 598 -12.29 29.40 -0.90
CA SER A 598 -10.97 29.68 -1.44
C SER A 598 -10.61 28.68 -2.55
N VAL A 599 -9.76 29.13 -3.46
CA VAL A 599 -9.21 28.32 -4.56
C VAL A 599 -7.72 28.18 -4.31
N HIS A 600 -7.18 26.97 -4.40
CA HIS A 600 -5.75 26.79 -4.27
C HIS A 600 -5.00 27.59 -5.35
N THR A 601 -3.88 28.22 -5.00
CA THR A 601 -3.12 29.10 -5.92
C THR A 601 -2.73 28.41 -7.21
N CYS A 602 -2.39 27.13 -7.19
CA CYS A 602 -2.11 26.36 -8.41
C CYS A 602 -3.36 26.16 -9.29
N VAL A 603 -4.55 26.01 -8.71
CA VAL A 603 -5.81 25.93 -9.46
C VAL A 603 -6.17 27.32 -10.01
N HIS A 604 -5.93 28.36 -9.23
CA HIS A 604 -6.11 29.76 -9.65
C HIS A 604 -5.19 30.09 -10.83
N ALA A 605 -3.89 29.76 -10.73
CA ALA A 605 -2.93 29.92 -11.82
C ALA A 605 -3.33 29.13 -13.08
N LEU A 606 -3.85 27.90 -12.94
CA LEU A 606 -4.39 27.12 -14.05
C LEU A 606 -5.56 27.84 -14.72
N THR A 607 -6.48 28.41 -13.92
CA THR A 607 -7.62 29.17 -14.43
C THR A 607 -7.14 30.38 -15.24
N ILE A 608 -6.12 31.08 -14.76
CA ILE A 608 -5.46 32.20 -15.48
C ILE A 608 -4.98 31.77 -16.85
N HIS A 609 -4.11 30.75 -16.90
CA HIS A 609 -3.32 30.44 -18.09
C HIS A 609 -4.04 29.53 -19.09
N VAL A 610 -5.04 28.76 -18.66
CA VAL A 610 -5.71 27.77 -19.47
C VAL A 610 -7.13 28.16 -19.82
N LEU A 611 -7.91 28.67 -18.88
CA LEU A 611 -9.33 28.94 -19.07
C LEU A 611 -9.57 30.35 -19.60
N ASN A 612 -8.86 31.32 -19.08
CA ASN A 612 -8.97 32.72 -19.49
C ASN A 612 -7.81 33.14 -20.42
N LYS A 613 -7.52 32.32 -21.45
CA LYS A 613 -6.50 32.65 -22.47
C LYS A 613 -6.74 34.00 -23.15
N GLN A 614 -7.97 34.45 -23.18
CA GLN A 614 -8.37 35.75 -23.67
C GLN A 614 -8.93 36.56 -22.53
N TRP A 615 -8.41 37.78 -22.35
CA TRP A 615 -8.89 38.73 -21.37
C TRP A 615 -10.36 39.14 -21.69
N ASP A 616 -11.26 39.09 -20.70
CA ASP A 616 -12.65 39.55 -20.82
C ASP A 616 -12.84 40.82 -20.01
N ASP A 617 -12.90 41.99 -20.72
CA ASP A 617 -13.08 43.30 -20.09
C ASP A 617 -14.36 43.42 -19.26
N ARG A 618 -15.40 42.65 -19.57
CA ARG A 618 -16.67 42.65 -18.85
C ARG A 618 -16.54 41.96 -17.49
N LEU A 619 -15.82 40.82 -17.44
CA LEU A 619 -15.54 40.11 -16.19
C LEU A 619 -14.61 40.93 -15.30
N ALA A 620 -13.58 41.54 -15.85
CA ALA A 620 -12.65 42.41 -15.15
C ALA A 620 -13.39 43.66 -14.60
N GLY A 621 -14.19 44.29 -15.41
CA GLY A 621 -15.03 45.44 -15.01
C GLY A 621 -16.01 45.09 -13.89
N PHE A 622 -16.61 43.89 -13.97
CA PHE A 622 -17.48 43.40 -12.91
C PHE A 622 -16.71 43.18 -11.60
N ALA A 623 -15.55 42.57 -11.62
CA ALA A 623 -14.73 42.31 -10.43
C ALA A 623 -14.35 43.63 -9.71
N VAL A 624 -13.88 44.63 -10.48
CA VAL A 624 -13.57 45.95 -9.93
C VAL A 624 -14.82 46.63 -9.36
N SER A 625 -15.97 46.56 -10.05
CA SER A 625 -17.23 47.11 -9.56
C SER A 625 -17.70 46.43 -8.28
N ALA A 626 -17.59 45.10 -8.20
CA ALA A 626 -17.95 44.31 -7.03
C ALA A 626 -17.12 44.69 -5.80
N LEU A 627 -15.80 44.84 -5.95
CA LEU A 627 -14.92 45.28 -4.86
C LEU A 627 -15.20 46.72 -4.45
N SER A 628 -15.35 47.65 -5.42
CA SER A 628 -15.54 49.06 -5.13
C SER A 628 -16.83 49.35 -4.35
N GLN A 629 -17.86 48.55 -4.52
CA GLN A 629 -19.13 48.70 -3.77
C GLN A 629 -19.05 48.27 -2.30
N HIS A 630 -18.03 47.48 -1.96
CA HIS A 630 -17.77 47.10 -0.57
C HIS A 630 -16.80 48.03 0.13
N VAL A 631 -16.19 48.96 -0.59
CA VAL A 631 -15.35 50.03 0.00
C VAL A 631 -16.27 51.09 0.65
N PRO A 632 -16.11 51.40 1.95
CA PRO A 632 -16.98 52.32 2.65
C PRO A 632 -16.86 53.75 2.10
N SER A 633 -17.95 54.48 2.06
CA SER A 633 -17.93 55.95 1.96
C SER A 633 -17.29 56.50 3.26
N GLN A 634 -16.58 57.62 3.19
CA GLN A 634 -15.82 58.24 4.31
C GLN A 634 -16.61 58.42 5.64
N GLU A 635 -17.93 58.26 5.63
CA GLU A 635 -18.81 58.43 6.80
C GLU A 635 -19.34 57.14 7.41
N ALA A 636 -19.14 55.97 6.77
CA ALA A 636 -19.70 54.70 7.22
C ALA A 636 -18.70 53.86 8.00
N LYS A 637 -19.02 53.55 9.27
CA LYS A 637 -18.28 52.55 10.04
C LYS A 637 -18.50 51.13 9.47
N VAL A 638 -17.60 50.66 8.64
CA VAL A 638 -17.65 49.28 8.14
C VAL A 638 -17.08 48.33 9.21
N PRO A 639 -17.70 47.18 9.44
CA PRO A 639 -17.15 46.18 10.34
C PRO A 639 -15.73 45.82 9.91
N TRP A 640 -14.80 45.80 10.85
CA TRP A 640 -13.40 45.43 10.67
C TRP A 640 -13.21 44.08 9.91
N THR A 641 -14.16 43.16 10.07
CA THR A 641 -14.21 41.88 9.36
C THR A 641 -14.31 42.04 7.84
N THR A 642 -15.10 42.96 7.35
CA THR A 642 -15.25 43.23 5.91
C THR A 642 -14.02 43.95 5.34
N GLN A 643 -13.41 44.85 6.10
CA GLN A 643 -12.15 45.51 5.68
C GLN A 643 -11.03 44.50 5.51
N ARG A 644 -10.86 43.58 6.47
CA ARG A 644 -9.86 42.52 6.40
C ARG A 644 -10.03 41.59 5.19
N ARG A 645 -11.27 41.31 4.79
CA ARG A 645 -11.59 40.50 3.61
C ARG A 645 -11.23 41.23 2.31
N LEU A 646 -11.51 42.52 2.21
CA LEU A 646 -11.20 43.32 1.03
C LEU A 646 -9.70 43.48 0.78
N VAL A 647 -8.89 43.64 1.83
CA VAL A 647 -7.43 43.80 1.72
C VAL A 647 -6.78 42.61 1.00
N GLN A 648 -7.31 41.42 1.16
CA GLN A 648 -6.77 40.22 0.48
C GLN A 648 -6.96 40.25 -1.03
N HIS A 649 -8.01 40.95 -1.53
CA HIS A 649 -8.29 41.06 -2.96
C HIS A 649 -7.54 42.21 -3.65
N ASP A 650 -7.12 43.23 -2.90
CA ASP A 650 -6.47 44.41 -3.48
C ASP A 650 -5.07 44.14 -4.02
N SER A 651 -4.29 43.31 -3.33
CA SER A 651 -2.89 43.03 -3.71
C SER A 651 -2.75 42.14 -4.94
N GLU A 652 -3.82 41.46 -5.39
CA GLU A 652 -3.79 40.44 -6.42
C GLU A 652 -4.74 40.68 -7.60
N ILE A 653 -5.32 41.88 -7.73
CA ILE A 653 -6.11 42.20 -8.94
C ILE A 653 -5.19 42.13 -10.16
N VAL A 654 -5.47 41.15 -11.01
CA VAL A 654 -4.71 40.97 -12.25
C VAL A 654 -5.04 42.12 -13.22
N VAL A 655 -4.09 43.03 -13.34
CA VAL A 655 -4.14 44.11 -14.35
C VAL A 655 -3.18 43.72 -15.47
N PRO A 656 -3.59 43.73 -16.77
CA PRO A 656 -2.67 43.40 -17.87
C PRO A 656 -1.48 44.35 -17.87
N ALA A 657 -0.27 43.79 -18.13
CA ALA A 657 1.00 44.54 -18.20
C ALA A 657 1.04 45.53 -19.39
N GLU A 658 0.17 45.42 -20.39
CA GLU A 658 0.03 46.35 -21.50
C GLU A 658 -1.26 47.13 -21.38
N PRO A 659 -1.27 48.42 -21.69
CA PRO A 659 -2.46 49.24 -21.65
C PRO A 659 -3.44 48.81 -22.74
N VAL A 660 -4.30 47.88 -22.45
CA VAL A 660 -5.49 47.60 -23.26
C VAL A 660 -6.38 48.84 -23.14
N HIS A 661 -6.82 49.40 -24.27
CA HIS A 661 -7.75 50.51 -24.34
C HIS A 661 -9.08 50.10 -23.69
N ILE A 662 -9.16 50.17 -22.37
CA ILE A 662 -10.40 50.08 -21.64
C ILE A 662 -11.20 51.30 -22.02
N ARG A 663 -12.29 51.16 -22.78
CA ARG A 663 -13.33 52.16 -22.89
C ARG A 663 -13.91 52.34 -21.48
N LYS A 664 -13.45 53.41 -20.81
CA LYS A 664 -13.69 53.67 -19.39
C LYS A 664 -15.16 54.03 -19.18
N PRO A 665 -15.96 53.22 -18.47
CA PRO A 665 -17.09 53.77 -17.73
C PRO A 665 -16.51 54.53 -16.54
N ASP A 666 -16.99 55.74 -16.29
CA ASP A 666 -16.51 56.65 -15.20
C ASP A 666 -16.48 56.04 -13.78
N GLY A 667 -17.15 54.93 -13.56
CA GLY A 667 -17.18 54.17 -12.30
C GLY A 667 -15.90 53.39 -12.00
N ILE A 668 -15.22 52.85 -13.02
CA ILE A 668 -14.00 52.00 -12.82
C ILE A 668 -12.82 52.87 -12.38
N LEU A 669 -12.67 54.04 -12.95
CA LEU A 669 -11.62 55.01 -12.56
C LEU A 669 -11.78 55.50 -11.13
N LYS A 670 -13.04 55.80 -10.69
CA LYS A 670 -13.31 56.16 -9.31
C LYS A 670 -13.01 55.03 -8.33
N GLY A 671 -13.31 53.77 -8.69
CA GLY A 671 -13.03 52.61 -7.87
C GLY A 671 -11.51 52.35 -7.70
N LEU A 672 -10.73 52.44 -8.80
CA LEU A 672 -9.26 52.23 -8.74
C LEU A 672 -8.53 53.36 -8.00
N VAL A 673 -8.96 54.63 -8.18
CA VAL A 673 -8.40 55.77 -7.45
C VAL A 673 -8.78 55.71 -5.96
N PHE A 674 -9.98 55.25 -5.64
CA PHE A 674 -10.44 55.10 -4.25
C PHE A 674 -9.73 53.96 -3.54
N LEU A 675 -9.51 52.81 -4.19
CA LEU A 675 -8.73 51.69 -3.66
C LEU A 675 -7.27 52.14 -3.42
N GLY A 676 -6.65 52.84 -4.35
CA GLY A 676 -5.28 53.35 -4.19
C GLY A 676 -5.12 54.42 -3.10
N LEU A 677 -6.15 55.22 -2.79
CA LEU A 677 -6.15 56.19 -1.71
C LEU A 677 -6.48 55.59 -0.34
N PHE A 678 -7.28 54.52 -0.31
CA PHE A 678 -7.66 53.85 0.94
C PHE A 678 -6.54 53.03 1.58
N PHE A 679 -5.54 52.62 0.79
CA PHE A 679 -4.41 51.81 1.25
C PHE A 679 -3.09 52.59 1.36
N GLN A 680 -3.10 53.92 1.12
CA GLN A 680 -1.98 54.82 1.43
C GLN A 680 -2.03 55.43 2.85
N GLU A 681 -3.17 55.31 3.56
CA GLU A 681 -3.30 55.60 5.00
C GLU A 681 -3.30 54.27 5.82
#